data_73b88f10a38defeed74f83781f09d29e
#
_entry.id   73b88f10a38defeed74f83781f09d29e
#
_cell.length_a   1.000
_cell.length_b   1.000
_cell.length_c   1.000
_cell.angle_alpha   90.00
_cell.angle_beta   90.00
_cell.angle_gamma   90.00
#
_symmetry.space_group_name_H-M   'P 1'
#
loop_
_entity.id
_entity.type
_entity.pdbx_description
1 polymer ?
#
loop_
_entity_poly.entity_id
_entity_poly.type
_entity_poly.pdbx_seq_one_letter_code
_entity_poly.pdbx_strand_id
1 'polypeptide(L)'
;MNANQCAAPQTFTAAKTQPAWQRLADETDAIMRSLFDAAVSQYRPRGAVTLLAIGGYGRRELAPFSDLDIVLIHEKPRIEEAFVTALWYPLWDSGRKIGHAVRTARETYSMIKSDLDTATALVTARVVAGDERFGQKVIDRCNIKLRRQSREWLGELHTRVLERHANAGEVAYLLEPNLKDGLGGLRDIHAMWWAHAVGLGMSESDLLVLNECNEVLLRVRTALHHITGHPGDVLRLQDQRAVASEAGFVDDDELMAALAAVARRVMWISDETWARLDPPADRSARSARLAPGVALMNGEIHLADDANPATDPTLVLRVATAAARTKRRIDRDSLDRLGSVSQTWPAPWPAGASDDLVALLLEGERAIPVWEALEQRDLVSRVLPEWSAVRCKPQRNVFHRFTVDRHLWQTAANAALFAHQVTRPDLLVIAALFHDLGKGYPGDHTEVGLRLFADIGPRMGLSTDDVALVATLIEHHLLLPDVATRRDVSDDSTIAYVAQRVGNTTTLQLLYALTQADALATGPTAWGAWKAELVGTLVSRTEHVLAGNSIDSTAWRLFPDAATLEIMAQGNRHIHAHDGAITIVSPDQPGLFTAVAGVLAIHGLDVLSAEAHSNEQGIAASRFHLRAIPQNGWSEIIRDIHQAFDGGLNVDERLAERVATYSRRKRESALGPQPPEVMFHDEASSNATVVEVHAPDRIGLLRDITRVFMQQGLDIRHARIATMGDNVVDTFYLRERTGSKITGANRQRIVKEALLAELG
;
A
#
# COMPACT_ATOMS: atom_id res chain seq x y z
N MET A 1 -7.04 20.53 28.52
CA MET A 1 -5.60 20.50 28.27
C MET A 1 -5.38 20.88 26.81
N ASN A 2 -4.51 21.83 26.56
CA ASN A 2 -4.43 22.64 25.36
C ASN A 2 -4.32 21.84 24.05
N ALA A 3 -5.34 21.96 23.19
CA ALA A 3 -5.39 21.46 21.82
C ALA A 3 -4.68 22.45 20.85
N ASN A 4 -3.40 22.72 21.05
CA ASN A 4 -2.65 23.61 20.15
C ASN A 4 -1.20 23.14 20.03
N GLN A 5 -0.98 21.94 19.48
CA GLN A 5 0.35 21.53 18.98
C GLN A 5 0.21 20.34 17.99
N CYS A 6 -0.54 20.51 16.90
CA CYS A 6 -0.26 19.87 15.61
C CYS A 6 -0.25 20.97 14.55
N ALA A 7 0.73 21.84 14.67
CA ALA A 7 1.07 22.79 13.62
C ALA A 7 1.46 22.00 12.36
N ALA A 8 1.17 22.60 11.20
CA ALA A 8 1.80 22.26 9.92
C ALA A 8 3.29 21.90 10.17
N PRO A 9 3.88 20.93 9.41
CA PRO A 9 5.23 20.47 9.67
C PRO A 9 6.09 21.72 9.93
N GLN A 10 6.66 21.75 11.14
CA GLN A 10 7.42 22.89 11.61
C GLN A 10 8.33 23.30 10.45
N THR A 11 8.24 24.55 10.04
CA THR A 11 9.26 25.18 9.21
C THR A 11 10.56 24.95 9.94
N PHE A 12 11.27 23.88 9.54
CA PHE A 12 12.57 23.57 10.09
C PHE A 12 13.42 24.80 9.81
N THR A 13 13.67 25.57 10.84
CA THR A 13 14.60 26.69 10.77
C THR A 13 15.87 26.14 10.18
N ALA A 14 16.15 26.54 8.94
CA ALA A 14 17.32 26.13 8.19
C ALA A 14 18.53 26.26 9.11
N ALA A 15 19.13 25.14 9.45
CA ALA A 15 20.40 25.14 10.15
C ALA A 15 21.36 25.96 9.29
N LYS A 16 22.12 26.87 9.89
CA LYS A 16 23.15 27.74 9.24
C LYS A 16 24.30 26.95 8.60
N THR A 17 24.25 25.62 8.61
CA THR A 17 25.26 24.71 8.06
C THR A 17 24.79 24.16 6.71
N GLN A 18 25.68 24.24 5.72
CA GLN A 18 25.43 23.70 4.38
C GLN A 18 25.06 22.22 4.43
N PRO A 19 24.04 21.76 3.67
CA PRO A 19 23.62 20.35 3.63
C PRO A 19 24.77 19.40 3.26
N ALA A 20 24.74 18.18 3.84
CA ALA A 20 25.81 17.19 3.64
C ALA A 20 26.02 16.82 2.16
N TRP A 21 24.94 16.67 1.38
CA TRP A 21 25.02 16.36 -0.05
C TRP A 21 25.65 17.49 -0.89
N GLN A 22 25.50 18.76 -0.47
CA GLN A 22 26.14 19.89 -1.13
C GLN A 22 27.63 19.98 -0.76
N ARG A 23 28.00 19.77 0.52
CA ARG A 23 29.38 19.66 0.94
C ARG A 23 30.16 18.60 0.17
N LEU A 24 29.54 17.38 0.07
CA LEU A 24 30.13 16.28 -0.69
C LEU A 24 30.32 16.64 -2.18
N ALA A 25 29.39 17.39 -2.77
CA ALA A 25 29.53 17.88 -4.14
C ALA A 25 30.66 18.87 -4.28
N ASP A 26 30.84 19.79 -3.31
CA ASP A 26 31.93 20.80 -3.32
C ASP A 26 33.30 20.16 -3.11
N GLU A 27 33.43 19.20 -2.22
CA GLU A 27 34.64 18.40 -2.03
C GLU A 27 34.98 17.61 -3.31
N THR A 28 33.98 17.02 -3.95
CA THR A 28 34.14 16.32 -5.23
C THR A 28 34.57 17.29 -6.33
N ASP A 29 34.03 18.52 -6.38
CA ASP A 29 34.45 19.57 -7.31
C ASP A 29 35.92 19.89 -7.14
N ALA A 30 36.41 20.03 -5.91
CA ALA A 30 37.83 20.34 -5.66
C ALA A 30 38.73 19.21 -6.17
N ILE A 31 38.36 17.95 -5.96
CA ILE A 31 39.10 16.79 -6.48
C ILE A 31 39.09 16.80 -8.02
N MET A 32 37.94 17.03 -8.65
CA MET A 32 37.79 17.02 -10.10
C MET A 32 38.63 18.15 -10.74
N ARG A 33 38.64 19.37 -10.16
CA ARG A 33 39.48 20.48 -10.62
C ARG A 33 40.94 20.12 -10.53
N SER A 34 41.40 19.57 -9.41
CA SER A 34 42.81 19.20 -9.22
C SER A 34 43.27 18.17 -10.24
N LEU A 35 42.45 17.13 -10.51
CA LEU A 35 42.74 16.09 -11.51
C LEU A 35 42.75 16.66 -12.92
N PHE A 36 41.81 17.53 -13.25
CA PHE A 36 41.72 18.18 -14.56
C PHE A 36 42.95 19.11 -14.81
N ASP A 37 43.30 19.93 -13.84
CA ASP A 37 44.43 20.88 -13.95
C ASP A 37 45.76 20.13 -14.08
N ALA A 38 45.95 19.03 -13.35
CA ALA A 38 47.13 18.17 -13.48
C ALA A 38 47.21 17.56 -14.90
N ALA A 39 46.12 17.04 -15.43
CA ALA A 39 46.04 16.45 -16.77
C ALA A 39 46.31 17.54 -17.85
N VAL A 40 45.73 18.75 -17.71
CA VAL A 40 45.97 19.88 -18.64
C VAL A 40 47.42 20.33 -18.61
N SER A 41 48.03 20.44 -17.43
CA SER A 41 49.45 20.86 -17.28
C SER A 41 50.39 19.86 -17.96
N GLN A 42 50.12 18.58 -17.87
CA GLN A 42 50.96 17.50 -18.42
C GLN A 42 50.78 17.32 -19.94
N TYR A 43 49.57 17.38 -20.45
CA TYR A 43 49.28 16.99 -21.83
C TYR A 43 48.91 18.14 -22.78
N ARG A 44 48.53 19.31 -22.22
CA ARG A 44 48.25 20.57 -22.96
C ARG A 44 47.29 20.31 -24.17
N PRO A 45 46.04 19.89 -23.93
CA PRO A 45 45.13 19.57 -25.02
C PRO A 45 44.90 20.76 -25.95
N ARG A 46 44.74 20.47 -27.29
CA ARG A 46 44.53 21.53 -28.29
C ARG A 46 43.07 21.99 -28.33
N GLY A 47 42.83 23.31 -28.24
CA GLY A 47 41.50 23.90 -28.25
C GLY A 47 40.85 23.92 -26.87
N ALA A 48 39.63 24.42 -26.82
CA ALA A 48 38.87 24.47 -25.56
C ALA A 48 38.43 23.06 -25.12
N VAL A 49 38.63 22.78 -23.83
CA VAL A 49 38.15 21.58 -23.15
C VAL A 49 37.47 21.96 -21.85
N THR A 50 36.39 21.29 -21.49
CA THR A 50 35.62 21.56 -20.28
C THR A 50 35.09 20.26 -19.70
N LEU A 51 35.07 20.15 -18.38
CA LEU A 51 34.50 19.04 -17.63
C LEU A 51 33.15 19.49 -17.05
N LEU A 52 32.10 18.81 -17.43
CA LEU A 52 30.73 19.05 -16.93
C LEU A 52 30.33 18.00 -15.92
N ALA A 53 29.78 18.44 -14.79
CA ALA A 53 28.96 17.59 -13.91
C ALA A 53 27.56 17.55 -14.46
N ILE A 54 26.97 16.36 -14.50
CA ILE A 54 25.59 16.12 -14.96
C ILE A 54 24.82 15.32 -13.93
N GLY A 55 23.52 15.09 -14.14
CA GLY A 55 22.71 14.30 -13.25
C GLY A 55 22.66 14.83 -11.80
N GLY A 56 22.71 13.96 -10.81
CA GLY A 56 22.74 14.33 -9.39
C GLY A 56 23.95 15.18 -9.01
N TYR A 57 25.11 14.89 -9.59
CA TYR A 57 26.31 15.70 -9.39
C TYR A 57 26.19 17.09 -10.00
N GLY A 58 25.56 17.20 -11.16
CA GLY A 58 25.25 18.49 -11.80
C GLY A 58 24.38 19.38 -10.90
N ARG A 59 23.37 18.80 -10.23
CA ARG A 59 22.48 19.49 -9.29
C ARG A 59 23.04 19.68 -7.89
N ARG A 60 24.25 19.19 -7.61
CA ARG A 60 24.87 19.18 -6.28
C ARG A 60 24.10 18.35 -5.24
N GLU A 61 23.53 17.23 -5.67
CA GLU A 61 22.70 16.32 -4.88
C GLU A 61 23.42 14.97 -4.67
N LEU A 62 24.66 14.99 -4.19
CA LEU A 62 25.44 13.77 -3.98
C LEU A 62 25.17 13.16 -2.60
N ALA A 63 24.48 12.03 -2.54
CA ALA A 63 24.50 11.17 -1.36
C ALA A 63 25.81 10.34 -1.33
N PRO A 64 26.21 9.76 -0.16
CA PRO A 64 27.54 9.16 0.02
C PRO A 64 27.97 8.13 -1.02
N PHE A 65 27.02 7.33 -1.54
CA PHE A 65 27.30 6.29 -2.53
C PHE A 65 26.68 6.62 -3.91
N SER A 66 26.39 7.90 -4.19
CA SER A 66 25.89 8.31 -5.50
C SER A 66 26.95 8.11 -6.59
N ASP A 67 26.47 7.71 -7.78
CA ASP A 67 27.29 7.69 -8.99
C ASP A 67 27.77 9.11 -9.32
N LEU A 68 28.99 9.24 -9.85
CA LEU A 68 29.53 10.48 -10.35
C LEU A 68 29.36 10.54 -11.87
N ASP A 69 28.38 11.35 -12.30
CA ASP A 69 28.10 11.50 -13.72
C ASP A 69 28.82 12.75 -14.27
N ILE A 70 29.79 12.54 -15.18
CA ILE A 70 30.64 13.57 -15.75
C ILE A 70 30.80 13.45 -17.25
N VAL A 71 30.89 14.56 -17.94
CA VAL A 71 31.15 14.61 -19.38
C VAL A 71 32.30 15.55 -19.68
N LEU A 72 33.31 15.05 -20.39
CA LEU A 72 34.38 15.85 -20.97
C LEU A 72 33.93 16.31 -22.36
N ILE A 73 33.77 17.62 -22.51
CA ILE A 73 33.44 18.25 -23.81
C ILE A 73 34.69 18.92 -24.38
N HIS A 74 34.95 18.68 -25.65
CA HIS A 74 36.09 19.27 -26.35
C HIS A 74 35.69 19.95 -27.68
N GLU A 75 36.43 20.96 -28.08
CA GLU A 75 36.14 21.77 -29.27
C GLU A 75 36.59 21.06 -30.55
N LYS A 76 37.80 20.48 -30.55
CA LYS A 76 38.43 19.91 -31.73
C LYS A 76 37.85 18.50 -32.05
N PRO A 77 37.88 18.06 -33.31
CA PRO A 77 37.35 16.73 -33.70
C PRO A 77 38.06 15.57 -33.01
N ARG A 78 39.26 15.72 -32.54
CA ARG A 78 40.06 14.71 -31.83
C ARG A 78 40.65 15.31 -30.57
N ILE A 79 40.66 14.52 -29.50
CA ILE A 79 41.36 14.81 -28.24
C ILE A 79 42.40 13.72 -27.99
N GLU A 80 43.49 14.06 -27.34
CA GLU A 80 44.58 13.13 -27.06
C GLU A 80 44.14 12.07 -26.04
N GLU A 81 44.28 10.80 -26.39
CA GLU A 81 43.88 9.68 -25.54
C GLU A 81 44.60 9.69 -24.19
N ALA A 82 45.92 10.06 -24.21
CA ALA A 82 46.69 10.14 -22.97
C ALA A 82 46.14 11.20 -21.98
N PHE A 83 45.62 12.34 -22.48
CA PHE A 83 44.94 13.33 -21.64
C PHE A 83 43.66 12.77 -21.01
N VAL A 84 42.83 12.07 -21.82
CA VAL A 84 41.59 11.46 -21.36
C VAL A 84 41.88 10.37 -20.33
N THR A 85 42.87 9.54 -20.58
CA THR A 85 43.30 8.46 -19.69
C THR A 85 43.78 9.00 -18.34
N ALA A 86 44.62 10.07 -18.37
CA ALA A 86 45.13 10.69 -17.16
C ALA A 86 44.02 11.32 -16.27
N LEU A 87 42.90 11.74 -16.89
CA LEU A 87 41.75 12.24 -16.16
C LEU A 87 40.90 11.12 -15.52
N TRP A 88 40.72 10.01 -16.25
CA TRP A 88 39.82 8.95 -15.77
C TRP A 88 40.49 7.92 -14.86
N TYR A 89 41.75 7.60 -15.04
CA TYR A 89 42.45 6.57 -14.27
C TYR A 89 42.36 6.76 -12.75
N PRO A 90 42.68 7.97 -12.21
CA PRO A 90 42.60 8.20 -10.77
C PRO A 90 41.18 8.08 -10.21
N LEU A 91 40.16 8.32 -11.03
CA LEU A 91 38.77 8.22 -10.66
C LEU A 91 38.32 6.75 -10.59
N TRP A 92 38.75 5.92 -11.56
CA TRP A 92 38.49 4.47 -11.52
C TRP A 92 39.16 3.80 -10.33
N ASP A 93 40.40 4.20 -10.02
CA ASP A 93 41.14 3.68 -8.86
C ASP A 93 40.50 4.09 -7.51
N SER A 94 39.67 5.12 -7.49
CA SER A 94 39.00 5.59 -6.27
C SER A 94 37.92 4.65 -5.74
N GLY A 95 37.53 3.62 -6.53
CA GLY A 95 36.44 2.68 -6.21
C GLY A 95 35.03 3.28 -6.29
N ARG A 96 34.89 4.54 -6.70
CA ARG A 96 33.58 5.18 -6.93
C ARG A 96 33.00 4.74 -8.28
N LYS A 97 31.69 4.56 -8.32
CA LYS A 97 30.99 4.31 -9.57
C LYS A 97 30.89 5.60 -10.38
N ILE A 98 31.38 5.58 -11.62
CA ILE A 98 31.49 6.76 -12.46
C ILE A 98 30.78 6.53 -13.78
N GLY A 99 29.78 7.37 -14.05
CA GLY A 99 29.22 7.56 -15.39
C GLY A 99 30.04 8.63 -16.13
N HIS A 100 30.71 8.25 -17.22
CA HIS A 100 31.56 9.21 -17.94
C HIS A 100 31.37 9.14 -19.45
N ALA A 101 31.55 10.26 -20.12
CA ALA A 101 31.58 10.34 -21.57
C ALA A 101 32.59 11.38 -22.05
N VAL A 102 33.12 11.19 -23.25
CA VAL A 102 33.98 12.17 -23.94
C VAL A 102 33.31 12.48 -25.28
N ARG A 103 33.00 13.76 -25.50
CA ARG A 103 32.23 14.17 -26.69
C ARG A 103 32.71 15.52 -27.22
N THR A 104 32.57 15.70 -28.51
CA THR A 104 32.64 17.05 -29.09
C THR A 104 31.36 17.82 -28.79
N ALA A 105 31.41 19.14 -28.81
CA ALA A 105 30.24 20.01 -28.73
C ALA A 105 29.18 19.64 -29.83
N ARG A 106 29.65 19.27 -31.05
CA ARG A 106 28.80 18.92 -32.16
C ARG A 106 28.04 17.61 -31.92
N GLU A 107 28.69 16.58 -31.41
CA GLU A 107 28.08 15.31 -31.02
C GLU A 107 27.02 15.53 -29.93
N THR A 108 27.38 16.31 -28.90
CA THR A 108 26.44 16.67 -27.81
C THR A 108 25.18 17.33 -28.36
N TYR A 109 25.32 18.31 -29.30
CA TYR A 109 24.14 18.91 -29.94
C TYR A 109 23.30 17.96 -30.81
N SER A 110 23.89 16.91 -31.32
CA SER A 110 23.16 15.87 -32.08
C SER A 110 22.37 14.96 -31.15
N MET A 111 23.00 14.50 -30.09
CA MET A 111 22.44 13.49 -29.17
C MET A 111 21.20 13.98 -28.41
N ILE A 112 21.12 15.25 -28.05
CA ILE A 112 19.93 15.79 -27.34
C ILE A 112 18.62 15.66 -28.10
N LYS A 113 18.66 15.29 -29.39
CA LYS A 113 17.45 15.04 -30.19
C LYS A 113 16.94 13.61 -30.12
N SER A 114 17.85 12.67 -29.91
CA SER A 114 17.58 11.24 -30.02
C SER A 114 17.79 10.47 -28.73
N ASP A 115 18.27 11.12 -27.69
CA ASP A 115 18.57 10.52 -26.39
C ASP A 115 18.07 11.39 -25.25
N LEU A 116 16.94 10.97 -24.65
CA LEU A 116 16.30 11.67 -23.56
C LEU A 116 17.20 11.76 -22.32
N ASP A 117 18.00 10.72 -22.03
CA ASP A 117 18.88 10.68 -20.87
C ASP A 117 20.00 11.73 -21.00
N THR A 118 20.61 11.85 -22.18
CA THR A 118 21.58 12.91 -22.48
C THR A 118 20.91 14.29 -22.41
N ALA A 119 19.69 14.44 -22.90
CA ALA A 119 18.98 15.71 -22.88
C ALA A 119 18.67 16.16 -21.44
N THR A 120 18.09 15.30 -20.61
CA THR A 120 17.79 15.59 -19.20
C THR A 120 19.05 15.88 -18.38
N ALA A 121 20.13 15.14 -18.61
CA ALA A 121 21.41 15.32 -17.96
C ALA A 121 22.01 16.72 -18.24
N LEU A 122 21.86 17.21 -19.48
CA LEU A 122 22.40 18.52 -19.90
C LEU A 122 21.55 19.70 -19.43
N VAL A 123 20.27 19.53 -19.18
CA VAL A 123 19.40 20.60 -18.64
C VAL A 123 19.94 21.16 -17.32
N THR A 124 20.49 20.28 -16.48
CA THR A 124 21.02 20.63 -15.14
C THR A 124 22.53 20.50 -15.05
N ALA A 125 23.22 20.48 -16.21
CA ALA A 125 24.68 20.43 -16.25
C ALA A 125 25.32 21.72 -15.74
N ARG A 126 26.52 21.60 -15.13
CA ARG A 126 27.34 22.72 -14.73
C ARG A 126 28.81 22.45 -15.04
N VAL A 127 29.55 23.53 -15.27
CA VAL A 127 31.01 23.47 -15.47
C VAL A 127 31.68 23.20 -14.12
N VAL A 128 32.54 22.18 -14.07
CA VAL A 128 33.37 21.86 -12.89
C VAL A 128 34.81 22.33 -13.07
N ALA A 129 35.38 22.09 -14.26
CA ALA A 129 36.77 22.46 -14.57
C ALA A 129 36.94 22.79 -16.06
N GLY A 130 38.01 23.45 -16.43
CA GLY A 130 38.37 23.79 -17.79
C GLY A 130 37.82 25.13 -18.28
N ASP A 131 37.58 25.26 -19.60
CA ASP A 131 37.07 26.47 -20.20
C ASP A 131 35.58 26.70 -19.85
N GLU A 132 35.33 27.58 -18.88
CA GLU A 132 34.01 27.90 -18.38
C GLU A 132 33.11 28.52 -19.47
N ARG A 133 33.65 29.43 -20.27
CA ARG A 133 32.89 30.09 -21.35
C ARG A 133 32.49 29.13 -22.43
N PHE A 134 33.36 28.21 -22.79
CA PHE A 134 33.08 27.16 -23.76
C PHE A 134 32.02 26.22 -23.19
N GLY A 135 32.18 25.75 -21.96
CA GLY A 135 31.22 24.87 -21.29
C GLY A 135 29.83 25.49 -21.18
N GLN A 136 29.74 26.73 -20.70
CA GLN A 136 28.46 27.43 -20.58
C GLN A 136 27.78 27.62 -21.94
N LYS A 137 28.55 27.98 -22.98
CA LYS A 137 28.01 28.09 -24.35
C LYS A 137 27.45 26.81 -24.87
N VAL A 138 28.05 25.66 -24.53
CA VAL A 138 27.48 24.32 -24.91
C VAL A 138 26.17 24.06 -24.20
N ILE A 139 26.12 24.29 -22.87
CA ILE A 139 24.92 24.12 -22.05
C ILE A 139 23.78 25.01 -22.59
N ASP A 140 24.03 26.30 -22.77
CA ASP A 140 23.01 27.26 -23.23
C ASP A 140 22.47 26.89 -24.61
N ARG A 141 23.32 26.47 -25.51
CA ARG A 141 22.90 26.04 -26.85
C ARG A 141 22.05 24.77 -26.84
N CYS A 142 22.36 23.81 -25.94
CA CYS A 142 21.54 22.63 -25.70
C CYS A 142 20.14 23.03 -25.18
N ASN A 143 20.08 23.90 -24.18
CA ASN A 143 18.82 24.35 -23.59
C ASN A 143 17.96 25.13 -24.59
N ILE A 144 18.56 26.03 -25.40
CA ILE A 144 17.81 26.72 -26.47
C ILE A 144 17.24 25.75 -27.49
N LYS A 145 17.99 24.70 -27.84
CA LYS A 145 17.52 23.70 -28.80
C LYS A 145 16.39 22.85 -28.25
N LEU A 146 16.46 22.42 -26.97
CA LEU A 146 15.41 21.70 -26.28
C LEU A 146 14.12 22.52 -26.19
N ARG A 147 14.22 23.81 -25.83
CA ARG A 147 13.04 24.73 -25.81
C ARG A 147 12.34 24.85 -27.17
N ARG A 148 13.07 24.79 -28.28
CA ARG A 148 12.48 24.85 -29.63
C ARG A 148 11.70 23.58 -30.00
N GLN A 149 11.96 22.45 -29.36
CA GLN A 149 11.34 21.15 -29.59
C GLN A 149 10.58 20.66 -28.33
N SER A 150 10.19 21.57 -27.46
CA SER A 150 9.71 21.28 -26.11
C SER A 150 8.52 20.33 -26.08
N ARG A 151 7.56 20.47 -27.00
CA ARG A 151 6.33 19.66 -26.96
C ARG A 151 6.59 18.16 -27.16
N GLU A 152 7.39 17.79 -28.16
CA GLU A 152 7.74 16.39 -28.41
C GLU A 152 8.57 15.81 -27.27
N TRP A 153 9.56 16.56 -26.83
CA TRP A 153 10.45 16.17 -25.73
C TRP A 153 9.70 16.02 -24.39
N LEU A 154 8.77 16.93 -24.09
CA LEU A 154 7.93 16.86 -22.89
C LEU A 154 6.98 15.67 -22.94
N GLY A 155 6.44 15.32 -24.10
CA GLY A 155 5.62 14.12 -24.27
C GLY A 155 6.40 12.84 -24.00
N GLU A 156 7.63 12.73 -24.50
CA GLU A 156 8.52 11.60 -24.25
C GLU A 156 8.91 11.52 -22.76
N LEU A 157 9.27 12.66 -22.15
CA LEU A 157 9.59 12.73 -20.72
C LEU A 157 8.40 12.29 -19.86
N HIS A 158 7.20 12.76 -20.16
CA HIS A 158 5.98 12.38 -19.44
C HIS A 158 5.70 10.88 -19.57
N THR A 159 5.83 10.31 -20.77
CA THR A 159 5.71 8.85 -20.97
C THR A 159 6.69 8.07 -20.09
N ARG A 160 7.96 8.49 -20.05
CA ARG A 160 9.00 7.86 -19.22
C ARG A 160 8.67 7.98 -17.71
N VAL A 161 8.07 9.09 -17.28
CA VAL A 161 7.60 9.28 -15.89
C VAL A 161 6.50 8.28 -15.56
N LEU A 162 5.50 8.11 -16.44
CA LEU A 162 4.40 7.14 -16.22
C LEU A 162 4.89 5.69 -16.20
N GLU A 163 5.80 5.30 -17.09
CA GLU A 163 6.42 3.97 -17.08
C GLU A 163 7.19 3.69 -15.78
N ARG A 164 7.90 4.68 -15.25
CA ARG A 164 8.60 4.54 -13.97
C ARG A 164 7.62 4.35 -12.82
N HIS A 165 6.53 5.14 -12.77
CA HIS A 165 5.50 5.03 -11.73
C HIS A 165 4.86 3.64 -11.69
N ALA A 166 4.60 3.04 -12.85
CA ALA A 166 4.04 1.69 -12.95
C ALA A 166 4.95 0.61 -12.32
N ASN A 167 6.27 0.85 -12.25
CA ASN A 167 7.24 -0.13 -11.78
C ASN A 167 7.73 0.10 -10.34
N ALA A 168 7.75 1.35 -9.86
CA ALA A 168 8.44 1.72 -8.62
C ALA A 168 7.50 1.91 -7.41
N GLY A 169 6.18 1.92 -7.62
CA GLY A 169 5.18 2.17 -6.57
C GLY A 169 5.18 3.62 -6.07
N GLU A 170 4.49 3.87 -4.97
CA GLU A 170 4.18 5.21 -4.45
C GLU A 170 4.95 5.47 -3.15
N VAL A 171 5.69 6.58 -3.06
CA VAL A 171 6.44 6.96 -1.84
C VAL A 171 5.48 7.24 -0.67
N ALA A 172 4.33 7.83 -0.95
CA ALA A 172 3.37 8.24 0.08
C ALA A 172 2.75 7.07 0.86
N TYR A 173 2.66 5.87 0.24
CA TYR A 173 1.79 4.83 0.76
C TYR A 173 2.49 3.48 0.99
N LEU A 174 3.64 3.24 0.37
CA LEU A 174 4.37 1.99 0.59
C LEU A 174 5.03 1.97 1.97
N LEU A 175 4.98 0.82 2.63
CA LEU A 175 5.68 0.60 3.89
C LEU A 175 7.20 0.69 3.72
N GLU A 176 7.72 0.30 2.55
CA GLU A 176 9.13 0.40 2.16
C GLU A 176 9.26 1.20 0.85
N PRO A 177 9.17 2.54 0.91
CA PRO A 177 9.15 3.38 -0.28
C PRO A 177 10.51 3.49 -0.95
N ASN A 178 10.51 3.57 -2.29
CA ASN A 178 11.68 4.00 -3.05
C ASN A 178 11.72 5.53 -3.15
N LEU A 179 12.61 6.15 -2.39
CA LEU A 179 12.73 7.61 -2.25
C LEU A 179 13.08 8.34 -3.56
N LYS A 180 13.67 7.63 -4.51
CA LYS A 180 14.17 8.20 -5.76
C LYS A 180 13.21 7.95 -6.92
N ASP A 181 12.86 6.69 -7.16
CA ASP A 181 12.10 6.27 -8.35
C ASP A 181 10.59 6.18 -8.11
N GLY A 182 10.14 6.08 -6.86
CA GLY A 182 8.73 6.02 -6.49
C GLY A 182 7.98 7.28 -6.91
N LEU A 183 6.67 7.13 -7.15
CA LEU A 183 5.76 8.25 -7.40
C LEU A 183 5.76 9.19 -6.20
N GLY A 184 6.03 10.46 -6.42
CA GLY A 184 6.25 11.47 -5.37
C GLY A 184 7.70 11.54 -4.87
N GLY A 185 8.64 10.80 -5.48
CA GLY A 185 10.06 10.80 -5.14
C GLY A 185 10.91 11.83 -5.89
N LEU A 186 12.22 11.75 -5.68
CA LEU A 186 13.20 12.72 -6.24
C LEU A 186 13.12 12.86 -7.76
N ARG A 187 12.91 11.76 -8.49
CA ARG A 187 12.83 11.83 -9.96
C ARG A 187 11.61 12.56 -10.50
N ASP A 188 10.53 12.66 -9.73
CA ASP A 188 9.39 13.49 -10.11
C ASP A 188 9.72 14.96 -9.99
N ILE A 189 10.37 15.36 -8.92
CA ILE A 189 10.87 16.75 -8.73
C ILE A 189 11.81 17.12 -9.87
N HIS A 190 12.77 16.24 -10.20
CA HIS A 190 13.71 16.48 -11.30
C HIS A 190 12.98 16.59 -12.66
N ALA A 191 12.00 15.74 -12.93
CA ALA A 191 11.22 15.78 -14.17
C ALA A 191 10.46 17.12 -14.30
N MET A 192 9.90 17.63 -13.21
CA MET A 192 9.23 18.93 -13.20
C MET A 192 10.21 20.09 -13.40
N TRP A 193 11.39 20.06 -12.78
CA TRP A 193 12.42 21.08 -13.04
C TRP A 193 12.89 21.06 -14.48
N TRP A 194 13.08 19.89 -15.09
CA TRP A 194 13.43 19.78 -16.50
C TRP A 194 12.30 20.29 -17.40
N ALA A 195 11.06 19.96 -17.09
CA ALA A 195 9.89 20.45 -17.82
C ALA A 195 9.79 21.99 -17.74
N HIS A 196 9.98 22.56 -16.55
CA HIS A 196 10.02 24.02 -16.36
C HIS A 196 11.16 24.68 -17.16
N ALA A 197 12.37 24.12 -17.12
CA ALA A 197 13.53 24.66 -17.83
C ALA A 197 13.34 24.71 -19.35
N VAL A 198 12.56 23.80 -19.93
CA VAL A 198 12.26 23.78 -21.38
C VAL A 198 10.99 24.55 -21.77
N GLY A 199 10.26 25.13 -20.81
CA GLY A 199 9.18 26.08 -21.08
C GLY A 199 7.77 25.63 -20.67
N LEU A 200 7.63 24.49 -19.99
CA LEU A 200 6.36 24.14 -19.31
C LEU A 200 6.31 24.94 -17.99
N GLY A 201 5.68 26.10 -18.01
CA GLY A 201 5.71 27.05 -16.89
C GLY A 201 5.18 26.48 -15.58
N MET A 202 5.89 26.72 -14.49
CA MET A 202 5.44 26.46 -13.12
C MET A 202 5.38 27.77 -12.34
N SER A 203 4.53 27.82 -11.32
CA SER A 203 4.48 28.96 -10.40
C SER A 203 5.72 29.02 -9.51
N GLU A 204 6.07 30.22 -9.05
CA GLU A 204 7.17 30.40 -8.10
C GLU A 204 6.91 29.65 -6.79
N SER A 205 5.67 29.63 -6.34
CA SER A 205 5.25 28.88 -5.15
C SER A 205 5.46 27.38 -5.29
N ASP A 206 5.17 26.81 -6.47
CA ASP A 206 5.42 25.37 -6.71
C ASP A 206 6.91 25.04 -6.68
N LEU A 207 7.73 25.90 -7.30
CA LEU A 207 9.17 25.71 -7.29
C LEU A 207 9.76 25.77 -5.87
N LEU A 208 9.25 26.66 -5.01
CA LEU A 208 9.66 26.73 -3.60
C LEU A 208 9.26 25.46 -2.85
N VAL A 209 8.01 25.00 -2.99
CA VAL A 209 7.53 23.77 -2.36
C VAL A 209 8.32 22.54 -2.84
N LEU A 210 8.63 22.45 -4.13
CA LEU A 210 9.44 21.35 -4.66
C LEU A 210 10.88 21.37 -4.11
N ASN A 211 11.47 22.54 -3.90
CA ASN A 211 12.79 22.67 -3.28
C ASN A 211 12.75 22.17 -1.82
N GLU A 212 11.74 22.56 -1.03
CA GLU A 212 11.55 22.05 0.33
C GLU A 212 11.37 20.53 0.35
N CYS A 213 10.54 19.99 -0.54
CA CYS A 213 10.33 18.54 -0.68
C CYS A 213 11.64 17.82 -1.06
N ASN A 214 12.41 18.37 -1.98
CA ASN A 214 13.70 17.83 -2.39
C ASN A 214 14.70 17.78 -1.23
N GLU A 215 14.77 18.81 -0.40
CA GLU A 215 15.63 18.85 0.78
C GLU A 215 15.30 17.75 1.78
N VAL A 216 14.01 17.49 2.05
CA VAL A 216 13.58 16.41 2.95
C VAL A 216 13.98 15.05 2.37
N LEU A 217 13.67 14.79 1.09
CA LEU A 217 14.00 13.51 0.44
C LEU A 217 15.53 13.28 0.37
N LEU A 218 16.32 14.30 0.07
CA LEU A 218 17.78 14.20 0.04
C LEU A 218 18.37 13.97 1.44
N ARG A 219 17.83 14.59 2.48
CA ARG A 219 18.23 14.39 3.87
C ARG A 219 17.99 12.93 4.27
N VAL A 220 16.81 12.41 4.02
CA VAL A 220 16.46 11.01 4.35
C VAL A 220 17.30 10.03 3.52
N ARG A 221 17.48 10.30 2.22
CA ARG A 221 18.32 9.47 1.34
C ARG A 221 19.79 9.46 1.79
N THR A 222 20.32 10.60 2.23
CA THR A 222 21.69 10.69 2.73
C THR A 222 21.85 9.89 4.02
N ALA A 223 20.88 10.00 4.94
CA ALA A 223 20.84 9.20 6.16
C ALA A 223 20.74 7.70 5.85
N LEU A 224 19.89 7.31 4.89
CA LEU A 224 19.76 5.91 4.44
C LEU A 224 21.10 5.36 3.94
N HIS A 225 21.84 6.11 3.11
CA HIS A 225 23.15 5.71 2.62
C HIS A 225 24.19 5.60 3.75
N HIS A 226 24.16 6.49 4.75
CA HIS A 226 25.06 6.40 5.91
C HIS A 226 24.78 5.16 6.76
N ILE A 227 23.50 4.87 7.04
CA ILE A 227 23.10 3.75 7.88
C ILE A 227 23.36 2.41 7.21
N THR A 228 23.03 2.30 5.91
CA THR A 228 23.13 1.03 5.18
C THR A 228 24.53 0.75 4.62
N GLY A 229 25.35 1.78 4.41
CA GLY A 229 26.68 1.64 3.83
C GLY A 229 26.70 1.29 2.32
N HIS A 230 25.56 1.44 1.61
CA HIS A 230 25.46 1.11 0.18
C HIS A 230 24.49 2.04 -0.59
N PRO A 231 24.53 2.06 -1.94
CA PRO A 231 23.71 2.94 -2.78
C PRO A 231 22.28 2.41 -2.95
N GLY A 232 21.51 2.32 -1.88
CA GLY A 232 20.12 1.90 -1.91
C GLY A 232 19.16 3.07 -1.79
N ASP A 233 18.08 3.10 -2.58
CA ASP A 233 17.06 4.15 -2.53
C ASP A 233 15.73 3.67 -1.93
N VAL A 234 15.63 2.38 -1.52
CA VAL A 234 14.47 1.80 -0.83
C VAL A 234 14.67 1.88 0.68
N LEU A 235 13.79 2.59 1.36
CA LEU A 235 13.79 2.72 2.82
C LEU A 235 13.09 1.50 3.43
N ARG A 236 13.86 0.49 3.80
CA ARG A 236 13.34 -0.77 4.38
C ARG A 236 12.84 -0.56 5.79
N LEU A 237 11.84 -1.34 6.18
CA LEU A 237 11.23 -1.26 7.51
C LEU A 237 12.25 -1.34 8.65
N GLN A 238 13.22 -2.25 8.55
CA GLN A 238 14.29 -2.43 9.53
C GLN A 238 15.22 -1.23 9.67
N ASP A 239 15.36 -0.40 8.63
CA ASP A 239 16.27 0.74 8.60
C ASP A 239 15.58 2.04 9.06
N GLN A 240 14.23 2.09 9.06
CA GLN A 240 13.45 3.31 9.28
C GLN A 240 13.78 4.00 10.59
N ARG A 241 13.90 3.26 11.70
CA ARG A 241 14.19 3.84 13.02
C ARG A 241 15.58 4.48 13.09
N ALA A 242 16.59 3.80 12.53
CA ALA A 242 17.95 4.33 12.50
C ALA A 242 18.06 5.54 11.56
N VAL A 243 17.40 5.47 10.39
CA VAL A 243 17.34 6.57 9.43
C VAL A 243 16.58 7.77 10.00
N ALA A 244 15.48 7.55 10.74
CA ALA A 244 14.76 8.63 11.42
C ALA A 244 15.67 9.41 12.37
N SER A 245 16.38 8.70 13.24
CA SER A 245 17.32 9.31 14.18
C SER A 245 18.45 10.09 13.47
N GLU A 246 19.06 9.51 12.43
CA GLU A 246 20.14 10.14 11.64
C GLU A 246 19.63 11.36 10.87
N ALA A 247 18.39 11.29 10.35
CA ALA A 247 17.77 12.39 9.63
C ALA A 247 17.13 13.46 10.54
N GLY A 248 17.17 13.29 11.87
CA GLY A 248 16.69 14.25 12.86
C GLY A 248 15.18 14.26 13.06
N PHE A 249 14.52 13.12 12.85
CA PHE A 249 13.11 12.89 13.24
C PHE A 249 13.05 12.25 14.63
N VAL A 250 11.93 12.46 15.34
CA VAL A 250 11.72 11.93 16.70
C VAL A 250 11.67 10.40 16.69
N ASP A 251 10.94 9.85 15.71
CA ASP A 251 10.78 8.41 15.51
C ASP A 251 10.50 8.07 14.03
N ASP A 252 10.32 6.80 13.77
CA ASP A 252 10.03 6.29 12.43
C ASP A 252 8.61 6.62 11.96
N ASP A 253 7.65 6.85 12.85
CA ASP A 253 6.30 7.30 12.48
C ASP A 253 6.32 8.75 11.98
N GLU A 254 7.06 9.65 12.65
CA GLU A 254 7.27 11.02 12.17
C GLU A 254 7.99 11.06 10.83
N LEU A 255 9.04 10.21 10.66
CA LEU A 255 9.73 10.08 9.38
C LEU A 255 8.77 9.67 8.25
N MET A 256 7.99 8.62 8.45
CA MET A 256 7.09 8.11 7.42
C MET A 256 5.93 9.08 7.14
N ALA A 257 5.41 9.76 8.14
CA ALA A 257 4.41 10.81 7.97
C ALA A 257 4.96 12.00 7.16
N ALA A 258 6.20 12.43 7.44
CA ALA A 258 6.86 13.48 6.68
C ALA A 258 7.10 13.07 5.21
N LEU A 259 7.53 11.83 4.96
CA LEU A 259 7.69 11.30 3.60
C LEU A 259 6.37 11.23 2.85
N ALA A 260 5.29 10.77 3.50
CA ALA A 260 3.95 10.74 2.91
C ALA A 260 3.47 12.16 2.55
N ALA A 261 3.64 13.13 3.44
CA ALA A 261 3.27 14.52 3.19
C ALA A 261 4.05 15.14 2.03
N VAL A 262 5.37 14.91 1.99
CA VAL A 262 6.25 15.37 0.90
C VAL A 262 5.82 14.75 -0.43
N ALA A 263 5.67 13.42 -0.47
CA ALA A 263 5.32 12.71 -1.69
C ALA A 263 3.96 13.14 -2.25
N ARG A 264 2.94 13.34 -1.39
CA ARG A 264 1.61 13.82 -1.82
C ARG A 264 1.67 15.23 -2.42
N ARG A 265 2.49 16.14 -1.86
CA ARG A 265 2.73 17.47 -2.45
C ARG A 265 3.38 17.37 -3.82
N VAL A 266 4.44 16.55 -3.94
CA VAL A 266 5.14 16.31 -5.21
C VAL A 266 4.20 15.71 -6.25
N MET A 267 3.39 14.71 -5.88
CA MET A 267 2.40 14.08 -6.75
C MET A 267 1.39 15.11 -7.25
N TRP A 268 0.81 15.92 -6.36
CA TRP A 268 -0.17 16.94 -6.74
C TRP A 268 0.41 17.98 -7.70
N ILE A 269 1.61 18.53 -7.41
CA ILE A 269 2.28 19.50 -8.29
C ILE A 269 2.64 18.85 -9.64
N SER A 270 3.03 17.58 -9.62
CA SER A 270 3.32 16.81 -10.84
C SER A 270 2.09 16.69 -11.73
N ASP A 271 0.97 16.26 -11.16
CA ASP A 271 -0.30 16.14 -11.88
C ASP A 271 -0.77 17.46 -12.47
N GLU A 272 -0.68 18.55 -11.70
CA GLU A 272 -0.99 19.90 -12.14
C GLU A 272 -0.07 20.37 -13.27
N THR A 273 1.21 20.00 -13.22
CA THR A 273 2.21 20.39 -14.22
C THR A 273 1.96 19.64 -15.53
N TRP A 274 1.80 18.30 -15.49
CA TRP A 274 1.58 17.49 -16.69
C TRP A 274 0.23 17.74 -17.36
N ALA A 275 -0.82 18.11 -16.60
CA ALA A 275 -2.10 18.50 -17.17
C ALA A 275 -2.03 19.70 -18.11
N ARG A 276 -1.01 20.55 -17.98
CA ARG A 276 -0.79 21.69 -18.90
C ARG A 276 -0.23 21.27 -20.25
N LEU A 277 0.37 20.08 -20.34
CA LEU A 277 0.89 19.54 -21.59
C LEU A 277 -0.24 19.14 -22.54
N ASP A 278 -1.31 18.53 -22.00
CA ASP A 278 -2.49 18.11 -22.73
C ASP A 278 -3.75 18.76 -22.14
N PRO A 279 -3.95 20.05 -22.40
CA PRO A 279 -5.14 20.73 -21.89
C PRO A 279 -6.40 20.08 -22.48
N PRO A 280 -7.50 20.00 -21.71
CA PRO A 280 -8.75 19.38 -22.16
C PRO A 280 -9.14 19.91 -23.53
N ALA A 281 -9.47 18.99 -24.45
CA ALA A 281 -9.86 19.31 -25.84
C ALA A 281 -11.07 20.25 -25.94
N ASP A 282 -11.85 20.33 -24.87
CA ASP A 282 -13.10 21.11 -24.81
C ASP A 282 -12.92 22.41 -23.99
N ARG A 283 -11.91 23.21 -24.35
CA ARG A 283 -11.80 24.62 -23.87
C ARG A 283 -12.96 25.50 -24.38
N SER A 284 -13.73 25.01 -25.34
CA SER A 284 -14.92 25.70 -25.86
C SER A 284 -16.20 25.40 -25.09
N ALA A 285 -16.14 24.56 -24.05
CA ALA A 285 -17.28 24.32 -23.16
C ALA A 285 -17.75 25.67 -22.59
N ARG A 286 -18.95 26.08 -23.00
CA ARG A 286 -19.58 27.29 -22.47
C ARG A 286 -19.57 27.28 -20.98
N SER A 287 -19.23 28.41 -20.36
CA SER A 287 -19.36 28.59 -18.91
C SER A 287 -20.76 28.11 -18.47
N ALA A 288 -20.78 27.14 -17.57
CA ALA A 288 -22.01 26.56 -17.04
C ALA A 288 -22.02 26.62 -15.52
N ARG A 289 -23.09 27.15 -14.95
CA ARG A 289 -23.32 27.11 -13.50
C ARG A 289 -23.74 25.69 -13.13
N LEU A 290 -22.99 25.02 -12.24
CA LEU A 290 -23.25 23.65 -11.84
C LEU A 290 -24.01 23.57 -10.50
N ALA A 291 -23.76 24.53 -9.62
CA ALA A 291 -24.39 24.66 -8.30
C ALA A 291 -24.32 26.13 -7.84
N PRO A 292 -25.03 26.52 -6.77
CA PRO A 292 -24.87 27.84 -6.20
C PRO A 292 -23.41 28.14 -5.87
N GLY A 293 -22.84 29.21 -6.43
CA GLY A 293 -21.45 29.61 -6.25
C GLY A 293 -20.41 28.76 -6.99
N VAL A 294 -20.81 27.79 -7.83
CA VAL A 294 -19.88 26.87 -8.54
C VAL A 294 -20.15 26.90 -10.05
N ALA A 295 -19.11 27.10 -10.83
CA ALA A 295 -19.16 27.14 -12.29
C ALA A 295 -18.10 26.25 -12.94
N LEU A 296 -18.42 25.71 -14.11
CA LEU A 296 -17.45 25.09 -15.01
C LEU A 296 -16.98 26.16 -16.00
N MET A 297 -15.69 26.47 -16.04
CA MET A 297 -15.09 27.41 -16.97
C MET A 297 -13.77 26.84 -17.50
N ASN A 298 -13.52 26.96 -18.78
CA ASN A 298 -12.27 26.49 -19.41
C ASN A 298 -11.91 25.01 -19.15
N GLY A 299 -12.90 24.17 -18.79
CA GLY A 299 -12.70 22.77 -18.47
C GLY A 299 -12.32 22.51 -17.01
N GLU A 300 -12.34 23.51 -16.13
CA GLU A 300 -12.06 23.43 -14.70
C GLU A 300 -13.24 23.94 -13.86
N ILE A 301 -13.30 23.53 -12.61
CA ILE A 301 -14.31 23.97 -11.64
C ILE A 301 -13.81 25.23 -10.95
N HIS A 302 -14.59 26.29 -11.06
CA HIS A 302 -14.31 27.60 -10.48
C HIS A 302 -15.34 28.01 -9.44
N LEU A 303 -14.92 28.79 -8.47
CA LEU A 303 -15.83 29.61 -7.69
C LEU A 303 -16.43 30.69 -8.61
N ALA A 304 -17.76 30.76 -8.64
CA ALA A 304 -18.45 31.81 -9.38
C ALA A 304 -18.13 33.23 -8.82
N ASP A 305 -18.29 34.27 -9.61
CA ASP A 305 -17.96 35.65 -9.21
C ASP A 305 -18.75 36.12 -7.96
N ASP A 306 -19.99 35.62 -7.81
CA ASP A 306 -20.86 35.88 -6.68
C ASP A 306 -20.59 35.00 -5.44
N ALA A 307 -19.66 34.05 -5.53
CA ALA A 307 -19.32 33.14 -4.43
C ALA A 307 -18.39 33.80 -3.41
N ASN A 308 -18.79 33.75 -2.14
CA ASN A 308 -18.00 34.26 -1.04
C ASN A 308 -17.75 33.16 0.01
N PRO A 309 -16.56 32.53 0.02
CA PRO A 309 -16.24 31.46 0.98
C PRO A 309 -16.30 31.91 2.45
N ALA A 310 -16.15 33.19 2.73
CA ALA A 310 -16.23 33.72 4.10
C ALA A 310 -17.66 33.72 4.67
N THR A 311 -18.68 33.82 3.82
CA THR A 311 -20.08 33.80 4.24
C THR A 311 -20.80 32.49 3.94
N ASP A 312 -20.22 31.66 3.08
CA ASP A 312 -20.77 30.35 2.70
C ASP A 312 -19.68 29.25 2.80
N PRO A 313 -19.48 28.67 3.98
CA PRO A 313 -18.49 27.64 4.21
C PRO A 313 -18.77 26.35 3.41
N THR A 314 -20.02 26.06 3.04
CA THR A 314 -20.40 24.84 2.30
C THR A 314 -19.90 24.83 0.86
N LEU A 315 -19.40 25.97 0.34
CA LEU A 315 -18.77 26.06 -0.98
C LEU A 315 -17.65 25.03 -1.15
N VAL A 316 -16.90 24.71 -0.10
CA VAL A 316 -15.84 23.68 -0.14
C VAL A 316 -16.40 22.35 -0.63
N LEU A 317 -17.49 21.87 -0.02
CA LEU A 317 -18.10 20.58 -0.34
C LEU A 317 -18.81 20.60 -1.70
N ARG A 318 -19.48 21.72 -2.04
CA ARG A 318 -20.14 21.86 -3.36
C ARG A 318 -19.14 21.91 -4.52
N VAL A 319 -18.04 22.65 -4.39
CA VAL A 319 -16.96 22.68 -5.37
C VAL A 319 -16.35 21.28 -5.52
N ALA A 320 -16.09 20.60 -4.42
CA ALA A 320 -15.56 19.26 -4.39
C ALA A 320 -16.50 18.25 -5.11
N THR A 321 -17.79 18.27 -4.77
CA THR A 321 -18.80 17.40 -5.40
C THR A 321 -18.91 17.67 -6.91
N ALA A 322 -18.90 18.94 -7.33
CA ALA A 322 -18.92 19.30 -8.74
C ALA A 322 -17.67 18.79 -9.49
N ALA A 323 -16.49 18.91 -8.87
CA ALA A 323 -15.23 18.42 -9.43
C ALA A 323 -15.24 16.90 -9.60
N ALA A 324 -15.64 16.15 -8.57
CA ALA A 324 -15.74 14.70 -8.59
C ALA A 324 -16.75 14.22 -9.68
N ARG A 325 -17.95 14.80 -9.71
CA ARG A 325 -19.01 14.48 -10.67
C ARG A 325 -18.60 14.68 -12.12
N THR A 326 -17.95 15.80 -12.38
CA THR A 326 -17.56 16.17 -13.75
C THR A 326 -16.22 15.58 -14.15
N LYS A 327 -15.46 14.98 -13.22
CA LYS A 327 -14.07 14.52 -13.40
C LYS A 327 -13.17 15.67 -13.87
N ARG A 328 -13.38 16.87 -13.32
CA ARG A 328 -12.62 18.06 -13.65
C ARG A 328 -11.83 18.52 -12.43
N ARG A 329 -10.70 19.15 -12.68
CA ARG A 329 -9.88 19.75 -11.63
C ARG A 329 -10.59 20.98 -11.06
N ILE A 330 -10.29 21.29 -9.83
CA ILE A 330 -10.66 22.56 -9.23
C ILE A 330 -9.60 23.58 -9.62
N ASP A 331 -10.04 24.72 -10.17
CA ASP A 331 -9.15 25.83 -10.47
C ASP A 331 -8.33 26.26 -9.25
N ARG A 332 -7.07 26.59 -9.49
CA ARG A 332 -6.12 26.85 -8.42
C ARG A 332 -6.45 28.11 -7.61
N ASP A 333 -6.84 29.20 -8.30
CA ASP A 333 -7.25 30.43 -7.63
C ASP A 333 -8.49 30.21 -6.76
N SER A 334 -9.39 29.33 -7.20
CA SER A 334 -10.56 28.92 -6.44
C SER A 334 -10.19 28.12 -5.19
N LEU A 335 -9.22 27.20 -5.29
CA LEU A 335 -8.66 26.49 -4.11
C LEU A 335 -7.98 27.47 -3.14
N ASP A 336 -7.21 28.43 -3.66
CA ASP A 336 -6.53 29.43 -2.85
C ASP A 336 -7.52 30.37 -2.15
N ARG A 337 -8.60 30.77 -2.82
CA ARG A 337 -9.70 31.54 -2.22
C ARG A 337 -10.41 30.76 -1.12
N LEU A 338 -10.70 29.48 -1.32
CA LEU A 338 -11.25 28.59 -0.29
C LEU A 338 -10.27 28.45 0.91
N GLY A 339 -9.00 28.26 0.61
CA GLY A 339 -7.92 28.12 1.61
C GLY A 339 -7.65 29.38 2.42
N SER A 340 -7.84 30.58 1.85
CA SER A 340 -7.54 31.85 2.50
C SER A 340 -8.52 32.24 3.63
N VAL A 341 -9.67 31.57 3.74
CA VAL A 341 -10.66 31.83 4.79
C VAL A 341 -10.17 31.24 6.10
N SER A 342 -9.97 32.08 7.12
CA SER A 342 -9.53 31.67 8.45
C SER A 342 -10.66 31.21 9.38
N GLN A 343 -11.93 31.32 8.92
CA GLN A 343 -13.09 31.00 9.74
C GLN A 343 -13.17 29.49 10.01
N THR A 344 -13.41 29.13 11.26
CA THR A 344 -13.70 27.76 11.67
C THR A 344 -15.03 27.30 11.07
N TRP A 345 -15.12 26.02 10.74
CA TRP A 345 -16.36 25.43 10.28
C TRP A 345 -17.44 25.53 11.36
N PRO A 346 -18.67 25.98 11.03
CA PRO A 346 -19.73 26.16 12.02
C PRO A 346 -20.10 24.86 12.73
N ALA A 347 -20.49 24.99 14.01
CA ALA A 347 -21.07 23.91 14.80
C ALA A 347 -22.38 24.38 15.46
N PRO A 348 -23.54 23.77 15.15
CA PRO A 348 -23.74 22.67 14.19
C PRO A 348 -23.43 23.07 12.74
N TRP A 349 -23.25 22.05 11.88
CA TRP A 349 -22.98 22.28 10.47
C TRP A 349 -24.15 23.05 9.81
N PRO A 350 -23.87 23.87 8.79
CA PRO A 350 -24.91 24.51 8.01
C PRO A 350 -25.86 23.48 7.39
N ALA A 351 -27.13 23.86 7.25
CA ALA A 351 -28.14 23.00 6.61
C ALA A 351 -27.68 22.56 5.22
N GLY A 352 -27.79 21.26 4.92
CA GLY A 352 -27.38 20.65 3.67
C GLY A 352 -25.88 20.30 3.58
N ALA A 353 -25.04 20.72 4.53
CA ALA A 353 -23.60 20.42 4.46
C ALA A 353 -23.30 18.92 4.57
N SER A 354 -24.07 18.19 5.38
CA SER A 354 -23.94 16.74 5.47
C SER A 354 -24.37 16.04 4.18
N ASP A 355 -25.42 16.54 3.53
CA ASP A 355 -25.86 16.02 2.23
C ASP A 355 -24.80 16.29 1.14
N ASP A 356 -24.16 17.46 1.16
CA ASP A 356 -23.04 17.77 0.24
C ASP A 356 -21.84 16.85 0.50
N LEU A 357 -21.49 16.53 1.77
CA LEU A 357 -20.44 15.56 2.10
C LEU A 357 -20.80 14.16 1.59
N VAL A 358 -22.02 13.69 1.88
CA VAL A 358 -22.50 12.39 1.40
C VAL A 358 -22.47 12.33 -0.13
N ALA A 359 -22.91 13.41 -0.81
CA ALA A 359 -22.86 13.48 -2.26
C ALA A 359 -21.43 13.37 -2.83
N LEU A 360 -20.44 13.97 -2.15
CA LEU A 360 -19.04 13.84 -2.50
C LEU A 360 -18.53 12.41 -2.29
N LEU A 361 -18.84 11.79 -1.13
CA LEU A 361 -18.40 10.43 -0.80
C LEU A 361 -18.98 9.39 -1.78
N LEU A 362 -20.23 9.58 -2.19
CA LEU A 362 -20.90 8.70 -3.16
C LEU A 362 -20.33 8.79 -4.60
N GLU A 363 -19.50 9.80 -4.92
CA GLU A 363 -18.74 9.81 -6.17
C GLU A 363 -17.61 8.77 -6.21
N GLY A 364 -17.31 8.12 -5.09
CA GLY A 364 -16.38 7.01 -5.01
C GLY A 364 -14.96 7.40 -5.40
N GLU A 365 -14.34 6.62 -6.27
CA GLU A 365 -12.96 6.85 -6.76
C GLU A 365 -12.75 8.24 -7.37
N ARG A 366 -13.80 8.87 -7.89
CA ARG A 366 -13.71 10.22 -8.45
C ARG A 366 -13.48 11.30 -7.39
N ALA A 367 -13.85 11.02 -6.13
CA ALA A 367 -13.62 11.93 -5.02
C ALA A 367 -12.15 11.92 -4.54
N ILE A 368 -11.38 10.87 -4.80
CA ILE A 368 -10.01 10.75 -4.30
C ILE A 368 -9.09 11.90 -4.75
N PRO A 369 -8.96 12.22 -6.05
CA PRO A 369 -8.15 13.35 -6.49
C PRO A 369 -8.64 14.70 -5.93
N VAL A 370 -9.94 14.80 -5.64
CA VAL A 370 -10.54 16.00 -5.05
C VAL A 370 -10.14 16.14 -3.59
N TRP A 371 -10.21 15.06 -2.80
CA TRP A 371 -9.71 15.05 -1.42
C TRP A 371 -8.23 15.46 -1.35
N GLU A 372 -7.40 14.93 -2.25
CA GLU A 372 -5.98 15.31 -2.34
C GLU A 372 -5.82 16.83 -2.63
N ALA A 373 -6.63 17.38 -3.54
CA ALA A 373 -6.60 18.81 -3.85
C ALA A 373 -7.02 19.68 -2.64
N LEU A 374 -8.06 19.27 -1.91
CA LEU A 374 -8.51 19.96 -0.70
C LEU A 374 -7.45 19.93 0.41
N GLU A 375 -6.76 18.80 0.57
CA GLU A 375 -5.66 18.66 1.55
C GLU A 375 -4.50 19.61 1.30
N GLN A 376 -4.22 19.97 0.04
CA GLN A 376 -3.18 20.96 -0.27
C GLN A 376 -3.45 22.35 0.32
N ARG A 377 -4.65 22.59 0.83
CA ARG A 377 -5.09 23.87 1.43
C ARG A 377 -5.69 23.67 2.83
N ASP A 378 -5.39 22.54 3.47
CA ASP A 378 -5.89 22.16 4.82
C ASP A 378 -7.43 22.22 4.95
N LEU A 379 -8.16 22.10 3.82
CA LEU A 379 -9.60 22.26 3.78
C LEU A 379 -10.33 21.08 4.45
N VAL A 380 -9.77 19.87 4.39
CA VAL A 380 -10.37 18.70 5.05
C VAL A 380 -10.33 18.86 6.58
N SER A 381 -9.18 19.22 7.14
CA SER A 381 -9.03 19.45 8.57
C SER A 381 -9.82 20.67 9.06
N ARG A 382 -10.18 21.60 8.18
CA ARG A 382 -11.06 22.71 8.50
C ARG A 382 -12.52 22.27 8.67
N VAL A 383 -12.99 21.38 7.77
CA VAL A 383 -14.34 20.79 7.84
C VAL A 383 -14.45 19.80 9.00
N LEU A 384 -13.42 18.98 9.16
CA LEU A 384 -13.29 17.91 10.16
C LEU A 384 -11.97 18.08 10.93
N PRO A 385 -11.96 18.86 12.05
CA PRO A 385 -10.74 19.12 12.81
C PRO A 385 -10.04 17.84 13.30
N GLU A 386 -10.81 16.80 13.59
CA GLU A 386 -10.32 15.48 14.02
C GLU A 386 -9.46 14.79 12.96
N TRP A 387 -9.62 15.16 11.69
CA TRP A 387 -8.86 14.62 10.56
C TRP A 387 -7.35 14.87 10.69
N SER A 388 -6.95 15.95 11.34
CA SER A 388 -5.54 16.30 11.53
C SER A 388 -4.73 15.21 12.21
N ALA A 389 -5.34 14.38 13.06
CA ALA A 389 -4.67 13.31 13.79
C ALA A 389 -4.40 12.06 12.94
N VAL A 390 -5.13 11.85 11.84
CA VAL A 390 -4.95 10.72 10.91
C VAL A 390 -4.20 11.10 9.65
N ARG A 391 -4.02 12.38 9.39
CA ARG A 391 -3.36 12.91 8.20
C ARG A 391 -1.95 12.38 8.06
N CYS A 392 -1.68 11.71 6.92
CA CYS A 392 -0.39 11.08 6.62
C CYS A 392 0.11 10.09 7.68
N LYS A 393 -0.75 9.61 8.59
CA LYS A 393 -0.34 8.68 9.64
C LYS A 393 -0.04 7.30 9.05
N PRO A 394 1.18 6.76 9.24
CA PRO A 394 1.55 5.46 8.70
C PRO A 394 0.77 4.34 9.38
N GLN A 395 0.50 3.26 8.65
CA GLN A 395 -0.02 2.00 9.19
C GLN A 395 1.07 0.93 9.12
N ARG A 396 1.47 0.38 10.29
CA ARG A 396 2.58 -0.59 10.40
C ARG A 396 2.17 -2.03 10.09
N ASN A 397 0.90 -2.27 9.91
CA ASN A 397 0.41 -3.59 9.54
C ASN A 397 0.67 -3.82 8.04
N VAL A 398 1.35 -4.93 7.71
CA VAL A 398 1.76 -5.31 6.35
C VAL A 398 0.59 -5.49 5.35
N PHE A 399 -0.64 -5.57 5.84
CA PHE A 399 -1.83 -5.65 4.99
C PHE A 399 -2.30 -4.30 4.49
N HIS A 400 -2.00 -3.20 5.22
CA HIS A 400 -2.47 -1.88 4.85
C HIS A 400 -1.54 -1.25 3.81
N ARG A 401 -2.12 -0.92 2.67
CA ARG A 401 -1.41 -0.26 1.59
C ARG A 401 -1.25 1.24 1.83
N PHE A 402 -2.19 1.87 2.55
CA PHE A 402 -2.33 3.31 2.63
C PHE A 402 -2.07 3.84 4.05
N THR A 403 -1.76 5.14 4.17
CA THR A 403 -1.87 5.90 5.41
C THR A 403 -3.30 5.89 5.93
N VAL A 404 -3.52 6.17 7.23
CA VAL A 404 -4.86 6.09 7.84
C VAL A 404 -5.86 6.97 7.10
N ASP A 405 -5.53 8.24 6.83
CA ASP A 405 -6.39 9.16 6.10
C ASP A 405 -6.73 8.69 4.68
N ARG A 406 -5.74 8.18 3.95
CA ARG A 406 -5.98 7.67 2.60
C ARG A 406 -6.78 6.37 2.61
N HIS A 407 -6.58 5.53 3.61
CA HIS A 407 -7.38 4.31 3.82
C HIS A 407 -8.86 4.67 4.05
N LEU A 408 -9.14 5.65 4.90
CA LEU A 408 -10.52 6.11 5.15
C LEU A 408 -11.21 6.64 3.89
N TRP A 409 -10.51 7.44 3.09
CA TRP A 409 -11.06 7.87 1.78
C TRP A 409 -11.27 6.70 0.83
N GLN A 410 -10.32 5.76 0.78
CA GLN A 410 -10.46 4.59 -0.08
C GLN A 410 -11.60 3.68 0.36
N THR A 411 -11.76 3.48 1.67
CA THR A 411 -12.90 2.72 2.22
C THR A 411 -14.22 3.38 1.87
N ALA A 412 -14.33 4.72 1.99
CA ALA A 412 -15.52 5.45 1.58
C ALA A 412 -15.77 5.35 0.07
N ALA A 413 -14.71 5.43 -0.75
CA ALA A 413 -14.81 5.26 -2.20
C ALA A 413 -15.27 3.85 -2.60
N ASN A 414 -14.77 2.82 -1.94
CA ASN A 414 -15.20 1.44 -2.13
C ASN A 414 -16.65 1.24 -1.64
N ALA A 415 -17.03 1.85 -0.51
CA ALA A 415 -18.38 1.78 0.03
C ALA A 415 -19.43 2.32 -0.96
N ALA A 416 -19.08 3.34 -1.73
CA ALA A 416 -19.94 3.87 -2.79
C ALA A 416 -20.27 2.82 -3.89
N LEU A 417 -19.42 1.81 -4.10
CA LEU A 417 -19.70 0.70 -5.04
C LEU A 417 -20.87 -0.17 -4.54
N PHE A 418 -21.06 -0.27 -3.24
CA PHE A 418 -22.09 -1.06 -2.58
C PHE A 418 -23.35 -0.25 -2.23
N ALA A 419 -23.38 1.05 -2.53
CA ALA A 419 -24.49 1.96 -2.21
C ALA A 419 -25.86 1.48 -2.73
N HIS A 420 -25.88 0.78 -3.88
CA HIS A 420 -27.09 0.25 -4.48
C HIS A 420 -27.62 -1.03 -3.79
N GLN A 421 -26.86 -1.63 -2.89
CA GLN A 421 -27.19 -2.88 -2.18
C GLN A 421 -27.79 -2.64 -0.78
N VAL A 422 -27.78 -1.39 -0.31
CA VAL A 422 -28.21 -1.04 1.04
C VAL A 422 -29.29 0.02 1.03
N THR A 423 -30.11 0.04 2.09
CA THR A 423 -31.22 1.01 2.23
C THR A 423 -30.78 2.39 2.67
N ARG A 424 -29.57 2.52 3.29
CA ARG A 424 -29.03 3.78 3.83
C ARG A 424 -27.59 3.99 3.31
N PRO A 425 -27.43 4.24 1.98
CA PRO A 425 -26.11 4.51 1.39
C PRO A 425 -25.40 5.72 1.99
N ASP A 426 -26.14 6.70 2.47
CA ASP A 426 -25.68 7.88 3.19
C ASP A 426 -24.91 7.48 4.47
N LEU A 427 -25.48 6.63 5.30
CA LEU A 427 -24.84 6.18 6.53
C LEU A 427 -23.69 5.20 6.28
N LEU A 428 -23.76 4.42 5.18
CA LEU A 428 -22.67 3.53 4.78
C LEU A 428 -21.39 4.31 4.50
N VAL A 429 -21.46 5.35 3.66
CA VAL A 429 -20.27 6.14 3.30
C VAL A 429 -19.77 6.99 4.47
N ILE A 430 -20.66 7.45 5.36
CA ILE A 430 -20.30 8.10 6.62
C ILE A 430 -19.55 7.12 7.53
N ALA A 431 -20.09 5.93 7.76
CA ALA A 431 -19.43 4.91 8.58
C ALA A 431 -18.04 4.54 7.98
N ALA A 432 -17.94 4.38 6.67
CA ALA A 432 -16.70 4.10 5.99
C ALA A 432 -15.65 5.21 6.17
N LEU A 433 -16.06 6.49 6.20
CA LEU A 433 -15.16 7.61 6.43
C LEU A 433 -14.63 7.65 7.88
N PHE A 434 -15.41 7.18 8.85
CA PHE A 434 -15.10 7.37 10.28
C PHE A 434 -14.69 6.09 11.03
N HIS A 435 -14.82 4.88 10.43
CA HIS A 435 -14.65 3.61 11.15
C HIS A 435 -13.30 3.47 11.87
N ASP A 436 -12.24 3.99 11.28
CA ASP A 436 -10.86 3.92 11.77
C ASP A 436 -10.27 5.28 12.18
N LEU A 437 -11.10 6.32 12.34
CA LEU A 437 -10.66 7.66 12.75
C LEU A 437 -9.92 7.64 14.09
N GLY A 438 -10.31 6.73 14.98
CA GLY A 438 -9.67 6.53 16.29
C GLY A 438 -8.20 6.14 16.21
N LYS A 439 -7.72 5.56 15.09
CA LYS A 439 -6.29 5.27 14.87
C LYS A 439 -5.40 6.51 14.93
N GLY A 440 -5.96 7.70 14.78
CA GLY A 440 -5.25 8.98 14.97
C GLY A 440 -4.77 9.24 16.40
N TYR A 441 -5.35 8.58 17.38
CA TYR A 441 -5.22 8.91 18.80
C TYR A 441 -4.69 7.72 19.62
N PRO A 442 -4.14 7.96 20.83
CA PRO A 442 -3.73 6.87 21.72
C PRO A 442 -4.93 6.08 22.27
N GLY A 443 -4.78 4.79 22.47
CA GLY A 443 -5.79 3.89 23.05
C GLY A 443 -6.37 2.92 22.02
N ASP A 444 -7.41 2.19 22.42
CA ASP A 444 -8.14 1.33 21.49
C ASP A 444 -8.86 2.19 20.45
N HIS A 445 -8.57 1.93 19.16
CA HIS A 445 -9.05 2.78 18.07
C HIS A 445 -10.58 2.76 17.91
N THR A 446 -11.23 1.64 18.26
CA THR A 446 -12.68 1.50 18.20
C THR A 446 -13.34 2.34 19.30
N GLU A 447 -12.87 2.21 20.56
CA GLU A 447 -13.37 3.02 21.67
C GLU A 447 -13.15 4.51 21.46
N VAL A 448 -11.98 4.87 20.93
CA VAL A 448 -11.67 6.27 20.61
C VAL A 448 -12.56 6.76 19.46
N GLY A 449 -12.72 5.96 18.41
CA GLY A 449 -13.58 6.26 17.26
C GLY A 449 -15.03 6.52 17.69
N LEU A 450 -15.59 5.69 18.57
CA LEU A 450 -16.93 5.87 19.15
C LEU A 450 -17.07 7.21 19.89
N ARG A 451 -16.10 7.55 20.74
CA ARG A 451 -16.10 8.83 21.46
C ARG A 451 -16.05 10.03 20.53
N LEU A 452 -15.20 9.98 19.50
CA LEU A 452 -15.11 11.04 18.50
C LEU A 452 -16.42 11.17 17.72
N PHE A 453 -17.01 10.05 17.29
CA PHE A 453 -18.23 10.09 16.49
C PHE A 453 -19.45 10.53 17.31
N ALA A 454 -19.49 10.29 18.61
CA ALA A 454 -20.52 10.80 19.50
C ALA A 454 -20.58 12.35 19.51
N ASP A 455 -19.48 13.03 19.21
CA ASP A 455 -19.42 14.49 19.06
C ASP A 455 -19.60 14.92 17.59
N ILE A 456 -19.04 14.17 16.63
CA ILE A 456 -19.08 14.50 15.21
C ILE A 456 -20.49 14.35 14.64
N GLY A 457 -21.19 13.25 14.91
CA GLY A 457 -22.50 12.95 14.33
C GLY A 457 -23.55 14.03 14.61
N PRO A 458 -23.78 14.43 15.90
CA PRO A 458 -24.68 15.54 16.23
C PRO A 458 -24.24 16.86 15.63
N ARG A 459 -22.93 17.15 15.58
CA ARG A 459 -22.38 18.35 14.95
C ARG A 459 -22.67 18.40 13.45
N MET A 460 -22.66 17.25 12.77
CA MET A 460 -23.07 17.11 11.37
C MET A 460 -24.58 17.25 11.17
N GLY A 461 -25.39 17.22 12.25
CA GLY A 461 -26.84 17.30 12.18
C GLY A 461 -27.52 15.95 11.92
N LEU A 462 -26.84 14.83 12.17
CA LEU A 462 -27.44 13.49 12.10
C LEU A 462 -28.48 13.31 13.23
N SER A 463 -29.52 12.54 12.94
CA SER A 463 -30.50 12.16 13.97
C SER A 463 -29.88 11.24 15.04
N THR A 464 -30.47 11.20 16.23
CA THR A 464 -30.00 10.30 17.30
C THR A 464 -29.94 8.84 16.83
N ASP A 465 -30.93 8.39 16.06
CA ASP A 465 -30.99 7.03 15.54
C ASP A 465 -29.88 6.77 14.49
N ASP A 466 -29.60 7.75 13.62
CA ASP A 466 -28.52 7.65 12.64
C ASP A 466 -27.14 7.63 13.31
N VAL A 467 -26.95 8.47 14.35
CA VAL A 467 -25.73 8.45 15.17
C VAL A 467 -25.53 7.09 15.85
N ALA A 468 -26.59 6.52 16.44
CA ALA A 468 -26.52 5.22 17.05
C ALA A 468 -26.21 4.09 16.04
N LEU A 469 -26.81 4.16 14.86
CA LEU A 469 -26.55 3.18 13.80
C LEU A 469 -25.10 3.23 13.31
N VAL A 470 -24.58 4.43 13.01
CA VAL A 470 -23.17 4.58 12.58
C VAL A 470 -22.22 4.18 13.71
N ALA A 471 -22.52 4.51 14.97
CA ALA A 471 -21.73 4.07 16.12
C ALA A 471 -21.66 2.53 16.19
N THR A 472 -22.80 1.82 15.98
CA THR A 472 -22.82 0.37 15.91
C THR A 472 -21.96 -0.18 14.76
N LEU A 473 -21.94 0.50 13.61
CA LEU A 473 -21.08 0.12 12.47
C LEU A 473 -19.60 0.30 12.80
N ILE A 474 -19.23 1.40 13.47
CA ILE A 474 -17.86 1.66 13.94
C ILE A 474 -17.45 0.60 14.98
N GLU A 475 -18.30 0.33 15.97
CA GLU A 475 -18.03 -0.66 17.03
C GLU A 475 -17.77 -2.05 16.46
N HIS A 476 -18.53 -2.43 15.45
CA HIS A 476 -18.54 -3.78 14.94
C HIS A 476 -17.90 -3.95 13.56
N HIS A 477 -17.12 -2.97 13.06
CA HIS A 477 -16.55 -3.03 11.70
C HIS A 477 -15.66 -4.27 11.47
N LEU A 478 -15.03 -4.81 12.51
CA LEU A 478 -14.23 -6.06 12.46
C LEU A 478 -15.02 -7.32 12.81
N LEU A 479 -16.30 -7.20 13.25
CA LEU A 479 -17.08 -8.35 13.74
C LEU A 479 -17.23 -9.46 12.69
N LEU A 480 -17.66 -9.11 11.48
CA LEU A 480 -17.93 -10.12 10.44
C LEU A 480 -16.65 -10.86 10.00
N PRO A 481 -15.55 -10.18 9.65
CA PRO A 481 -14.31 -10.87 9.28
C PRO A 481 -13.71 -11.69 10.43
N ASP A 482 -13.74 -11.17 11.67
CA ASP A 482 -13.21 -11.89 12.83
C ASP A 482 -14.03 -13.14 13.15
N VAL A 483 -15.37 -13.03 13.19
CA VAL A 483 -16.24 -14.16 13.43
C VAL A 483 -16.12 -15.18 12.30
N ALA A 484 -16.18 -14.76 11.05
CA ALA A 484 -16.08 -15.66 9.91
C ALA A 484 -14.75 -16.42 9.85
N THR A 485 -13.67 -15.84 10.33
CA THR A 485 -12.34 -16.49 10.30
C THR A 485 -12.01 -17.28 11.57
N ARG A 486 -12.61 -16.93 12.73
CA ARG A 486 -12.26 -17.51 14.03
C ARG A 486 -13.34 -18.40 14.62
N ARG A 487 -14.59 -18.36 14.11
CA ARG A 487 -15.69 -19.19 14.59
C ARG A 487 -16.25 -20.09 13.51
N ASP A 488 -16.88 -21.18 13.93
CA ASP A 488 -17.58 -22.05 13.02
C ASP A 488 -18.85 -21.38 12.51
N VAL A 489 -18.87 -20.97 11.25
CA VAL A 489 -20.01 -20.31 10.61
C VAL A 489 -21.20 -21.29 10.39
N SER A 490 -21.00 -22.58 10.60
CA SER A 490 -22.07 -23.60 10.60
C SER A 490 -22.71 -23.76 11.98
N ASP A 491 -22.14 -23.22 13.04
CA ASP A 491 -22.64 -23.30 14.40
C ASP A 491 -23.72 -22.25 14.67
N ASP A 492 -24.89 -22.72 15.16
CA ASP A 492 -26.03 -21.86 15.47
C ASP A 492 -25.70 -20.79 16.53
N SER A 493 -24.82 -21.11 17.49
CA SER A 493 -24.39 -20.19 18.51
C SER A 493 -23.58 -19.01 17.91
N THR A 494 -22.81 -19.26 16.83
CA THR A 494 -22.08 -18.23 16.09
C THR A 494 -23.05 -17.27 15.40
N ILE A 495 -24.09 -17.79 14.79
CA ILE A 495 -25.12 -16.98 14.13
C ILE A 495 -25.91 -16.16 15.15
N ALA A 496 -26.33 -16.76 16.27
CA ALA A 496 -26.99 -16.04 17.36
C ALA A 496 -26.11 -14.92 17.95
N TYR A 497 -24.81 -15.16 18.10
CA TYR A 497 -23.82 -14.18 18.56
C TYR A 497 -23.75 -12.95 17.65
N VAL A 498 -23.74 -13.13 16.33
CA VAL A 498 -23.74 -12.01 15.38
C VAL A 498 -25.10 -11.33 15.35
N ALA A 499 -26.20 -12.09 15.27
CA ALA A 499 -27.56 -11.53 15.24
C ALA A 499 -27.86 -10.64 16.44
N GLN A 500 -27.42 -11.03 17.64
CA GLN A 500 -27.59 -10.22 18.86
C GLN A 500 -26.85 -8.89 18.78
N ARG A 501 -25.65 -8.86 18.17
CA ARG A 501 -24.83 -7.64 18.08
C ARG A 501 -25.29 -6.66 17.02
N VAL A 502 -25.72 -7.17 15.89
CA VAL A 502 -26.20 -6.33 14.78
C VAL A 502 -27.66 -5.89 14.97
N GLY A 503 -28.47 -6.66 15.70
CA GLY A 503 -29.83 -6.35 16.11
C GLY A 503 -30.89 -6.39 15.01
N ASN A 504 -30.58 -6.00 13.78
CA ASN A 504 -31.52 -5.96 12.64
C ASN A 504 -30.84 -6.13 11.28
N THR A 505 -31.64 -6.42 10.27
CA THR A 505 -31.17 -6.67 8.90
C THR A 505 -30.51 -5.46 8.26
N THR A 506 -31.01 -4.24 8.51
CA THR A 506 -30.42 -3.01 7.96
C THR A 506 -28.98 -2.81 8.46
N THR A 507 -28.75 -2.96 9.76
CA THR A 507 -27.42 -2.89 10.36
C THR A 507 -26.49 -3.97 9.79
N LEU A 508 -26.98 -5.21 9.64
CA LEU A 508 -26.22 -6.32 9.07
C LEU A 508 -25.77 -6.02 7.62
N GLN A 509 -26.69 -5.54 6.78
CA GLN A 509 -26.40 -5.23 5.38
C GLN A 509 -25.38 -4.09 5.26
N LEU A 510 -25.52 -3.03 6.08
CA LEU A 510 -24.56 -1.93 6.13
C LEU A 510 -23.19 -2.40 6.62
N LEU A 511 -23.15 -3.23 7.65
CA LEU A 511 -21.91 -3.79 8.20
C LEU A 511 -21.21 -4.69 7.17
N TYR A 512 -21.98 -5.50 6.43
CA TYR A 512 -21.42 -6.35 5.36
C TYR A 512 -20.83 -5.52 4.22
N ALA A 513 -21.51 -4.47 3.77
CA ALA A 513 -21.02 -3.56 2.76
C ALA A 513 -19.75 -2.80 3.24
N LEU A 514 -19.74 -2.35 4.51
CA LEU A 514 -18.57 -1.72 5.14
C LEU A 514 -17.39 -2.69 5.20
N THR A 515 -17.62 -3.93 5.64
CA THR A 515 -16.58 -4.98 5.71
C THR A 515 -15.91 -5.22 4.34
N GLN A 516 -16.71 -5.28 3.28
CA GLN A 516 -16.18 -5.46 1.91
C GLN A 516 -15.37 -4.23 1.48
N ALA A 517 -15.88 -3.04 1.73
CA ALA A 517 -15.25 -1.78 1.36
C ALA A 517 -13.89 -1.58 2.06
N ASP A 518 -13.85 -1.86 3.37
CA ASP A 518 -12.64 -1.79 4.19
C ASP A 518 -11.59 -2.81 3.75
N ALA A 519 -12.00 -4.08 3.58
CA ALA A 519 -11.08 -5.12 3.14
C ALA A 519 -10.46 -4.84 1.76
N LEU A 520 -11.23 -4.27 0.82
CA LEU A 520 -10.74 -3.82 -0.48
C LEU A 520 -9.75 -2.64 -0.36
N ALA A 521 -9.96 -1.75 0.62
CA ALA A 521 -9.07 -0.62 0.89
C ALA A 521 -7.79 -1.06 1.61
N THR A 522 -7.85 -2.10 2.41
CA THR A 522 -6.70 -2.66 3.14
C THR A 522 -5.67 -3.23 2.16
N GLY A 523 -6.11 -4.05 1.20
CA GLY A 523 -5.22 -4.57 0.16
C GLY A 523 -5.74 -5.83 -0.52
N PRO A 524 -5.12 -6.26 -1.62
CA PRO A 524 -5.60 -7.38 -2.43
C PRO A 524 -5.58 -8.74 -1.70
N THR A 525 -4.78 -8.88 -0.65
CA THR A 525 -4.71 -10.09 0.17
C THR A 525 -5.73 -10.11 1.30
N ALA A 526 -6.34 -8.96 1.63
CA ALA A 526 -7.30 -8.84 2.72
C ALA A 526 -8.70 -9.36 2.36
N TRP A 527 -9.06 -9.39 1.07
CA TRP A 527 -10.36 -9.85 0.56
C TRP A 527 -10.19 -10.85 -0.58
N GLY A 528 -9.89 -12.11 -0.25
CA GLY A 528 -9.86 -13.22 -1.21
C GLY A 528 -11.25 -13.85 -1.38
N ALA A 529 -11.45 -14.59 -2.48
CA ALA A 529 -12.72 -15.27 -2.80
C ALA A 529 -13.24 -16.14 -1.64
N TRP A 530 -12.35 -16.87 -1.00
CA TRP A 530 -12.65 -17.70 0.15
C TRP A 530 -13.18 -16.89 1.35
N LYS A 531 -12.53 -15.76 1.74
CA LYS A 531 -13.00 -14.93 2.84
C LYS A 531 -14.34 -14.28 2.53
N ALA A 532 -14.55 -13.87 1.27
CA ALA A 532 -15.81 -13.35 0.78
C ALA A 532 -16.95 -14.39 0.92
N GLU A 533 -16.69 -15.66 0.57
CA GLU A 533 -17.64 -16.75 0.71
C GLU A 533 -18.02 -17.03 2.17
N LEU A 534 -17.02 -17.08 3.07
CA LEU A 534 -17.27 -17.30 4.50
C LEU A 534 -18.11 -16.18 5.13
N VAL A 535 -17.72 -14.92 4.86
CA VAL A 535 -18.46 -13.76 5.37
C VAL A 535 -19.86 -13.72 4.75
N GLY A 536 -19.98 -13.99 3.45
CA GLY A 536 -21.27 -14.08 2.76
C GLY A 536 -22.20 -15.14 3.36
N THR A 537 -21.67 -16.32 3.69
CA THR A 537 -22.42 -17.38 4.38
C THR A 537 -22.85 -16.96 5.77
N LEU A 538 -21.94 -16.37 6.57
CA LEU A 538 -22.26 -15.85 7.90
C LEU A 538 -23.40 -14.83 7.83
N VAL A 539 -23.31 -13.88 6.89
CA VAL A 539 -24.33 -12.84 6.68
C VAL A 539 -25.67 -13.45 6.27
N SER A 540 -25.70 -14.33 5.26
CA SER A 540 -26.96 -14.94 4.79
C SER A 540 -27.67 -15.73 5.89
N ARG A 541 -26.92 -16.47 6.72
CA ARG A 541 -27.50 -17.20 7.86
C ARG A 541 -28.00 -16.26 8.95
N THR A 542 -27.23 -15.20 9.24
CA THR A 542 -27.63 -14.20 10.23
C THR A 542 -28.91 -13.45 9.78
N GLU A 543 -28.99 -13.09 8.49
CA GLU A 543 -30.17 -12.44 7.90
C GLU A 543 -31.43 -13.34 8.02
N HIS A 544 -31.25 -14.62 7.76
CA HIS A 544 -32.35 -15.60 7.93
C HIS A 544 -32.92 -15.60 9.35
N VAL A 545 -32.05 -15.56 10.36
CA VAL A 545 -32.45 -15.52 11.78
C VAL A 545 -33.08 -14.18 12.14
N LEU A 546 -32.52 -13.06 11.68
CA LEU A 546 -33.08 -11.72 11.92
C LEU A 546 -34.45 -11.53 11.25
N ALA A 547 -34.75 -12.29 10.19
CA ALA A 547 -36.08 -12.35 9.58
C ALA A 547 -37.10 -13.17 10.39
N GLY A 548 -36.72 -13.72 11.55
CA GLY A 548 -37.59 -14.53 12.44
C GLY A 548 -37.73 -16.01 12.07
N ASN A 549 -36.87 -16.49 11.15
CA ASN A 549 -36.89 -17.91 10.76
C ASN A 549 -36.06 -18.75 11.74
N SER A 550 -36.40 -20.04 11.86
CA SER A 550 -35.64 -20.96 12.71
C SER A 550 -34.28 -21.30 12.09
N ILE A 551 -33.26 -21.43 12.95
CA ILE A 551 -31.95 -21.92 12.54
C ILE A 551 -32.10 -23.43 12.27
N ASP A 552 -32.10 -23.85 11.01
CA ASP A 552 -32.00 -25.25 10.64
C ASP A 552 -30.56 -25.55 10.19
N SER A 553 -29.77 -26.14 11.10
CA SER A 553 -28.34 -26.43 10.88
C SER A 553 -28.10 -27.41 9.70
N THR A 554 -29.11 -28.21 9.33
CA THR A 554 -28.98 -29.19 8.24
C THR A 554 -29.09 -28.54 6.86
N ALA A 555 -29.86 -27.47 6.71
CA ALA A 555 -30.07 -26.79 5.44
C ALA A 555 -28.82 -25.97 4.96
N TRP A 556 -27.87 -25.67 5.87
CA TRP A 556 -26.72 -24.80 5.61
C TRP A 556 -25.37 -25.50 5.69
N ARG A 557 -25.34 -26.85 5.72
CA ARG A 557 -24.06 -27.58 5.67
C ARG A 557 -23.39 -27.31 4.32
N LEU A 558 -22.28 -26.61 4.36
CA LEU A 558 -21.44 -26.38 3.19
C LEU A 558 -20.65 -27.62 2.80
N PHE A 559 -20.25 -28.43 3.80
CA PHE A 559 -19.50 -29.68 3.61
C PHE A 559 -19.87 -30.70 4.69
N PRO A 560 -20.11 -31.97 4.33
CA PRO A 560 -20.18 -32.52 2.97
C PRO A 560 -21.45 -32.04 2.22
N ASP A 561 -21.26 -31.61 0.95
CA ASP A 561 -22.39 -31.35 0.05
C ASP A 561 -23.11 -32.64 -0.37
N ALA A 562 -24.27 -32.54 -1.06
CA ALA A 562 -25.05 -33.67 -1.45
C ALA A 562 -24.29 -34.70 -2.30
N ALA A 563 -23.44 -34.23 -3.22
CA ALA A 563 -22.61 -35.09 -4.06
C ALA A 563 -21.54 -35.83 -3.24
N THR A 564 -20.92 -35.17 -2.28
CA THR A 564 -19.96 -35.80 -1.37
C THR A 564 -20.64 -36.82 -0.46
N LEU A 565 -21.85 -36.56 0.03
CA LEU A 565 -22.63 -37.51 0.81
C LEU A 565 -22.99 -38.76 0.03
N GLU A 566 -23.36 -38.63 -1.26
CA GLU A 566 -23.59 -39.75 -2.14
C GLU A 566 -22.35 -40.65 -2.32
N ILE A 567 -21.20 -40.03 -2.47
CA ILE A 567 -19.90 -40.73 -2.56
C ILE A 567 -19.58 -41.42 -1.23
N MET A 568 -19.77 -40.76 -0.09
CA MET A 568 -19.57 -41.37 1.23
C MET A 568 -20.46 -42.58 1.46
N ALA A 569 -21.71 -42.56 0.96
CA ALA A 569 -22.62 -43.67 1.07
C ALA A 569 -22.15 -44.93 0.30
N GLN A 570 -21.29 -44.78 -0.71
CA GLN A 570 -20.69 -45.89 -1.47
C GLN A 570 -19.58 -46.62 -0.67
N GLY A 571 -19.02 -45.99 0.36
CA GLY A 571 -18.04 -46.58 1.25
C GLY A 571 -16.65 -46.82 0.67
N ASN A 572 -16.39 -46.41 -0.58
CA ASN A 572 -15.13 -46.62 -1.29
C ASN A 572 -14.27 -45.36 -1.28
N ARG A 573 -12.92 -45.53 -1.45
CA ARG A 573 -12.02 -44.41 -1.63
C ARG A 573 -12.30 -43.73 -2.97
N HIS A 574 -12.53 -42.42 -2.89
CA HIS A 574 -12.73 -41.55 -4.06
C HIS A 574 -12.00 -40.24 -3.89
N ILE A 575 -11.21 -39.85 -4.91
CA ILE A 575 -10.49 -38.58 -4.91
C ILE A 575 -10.83 -37.87 -6.21
N HIS A 576 -11.34 -36.64 -6.10
CA HIS A 576 -11.62 -35.80 -7.25
C HIS A 576 -11.19 -34.35 -6.98
N ALA A 577 -10.82 -33.65 -8.03
CA ALA A 577 -10.38 -32.27 -7.94
C ALA A 577 -11.08 -31.45 -9.02
N HIS A 578 -11.55 -30.26 -8.62
CA HIS A 578 -12.23 -29.30 -9.47
C HIS A 578 -12.02 -27.88 -8.94
N ASP A 579 -11.83 -26.91 -9.83
CA ASP A 579 -11.79 -25.47 -9.55
C ASP A 579 -10.92 -25.04 -8.34
N GLY A 580 -9.71 -25.60 -8.23
CA GLY A 580 -8.79 -25.24 -7.14
C GLY A 580 -9.09 -25.93 -5.81
N ALA A 581 -10.01 -26.90 -5.79
CA ALA A 581 -10.28 -27.73 -4.63
C ALA A 581 -10.03 -29.22 -4.93
N ILE A 582 -9.58 -29.96 -3.92
CA ILE A 582 -9.49 -31.42 -3.99
C ILE A 582 -10.31 -32.04 -2.86
N THR A 583 -11.23 -32.96 -3.19
CA THR A 583 -12.07 -33.67 -2.26
C THR A 583 -11.65 -35.12 -2.21
N ILE A 584 -11.45 -35.62 -1.00
CA ILE A 584 -11.04 -37.00 -0.71
C ILE A 584 -12.11 -37.66 0.15
N VAL A 585 -12.65 -38.78 -0.28
CA VAL A 585 -13.52 -39.68 0.51
C VAL A 585 -12.76 -40.97 0.69
N SER A 586 -12.68 -41.49 1.92
CA SER A 586 -11.95 -42.73 2.23
C SER A 586 -12.46 -43.32 3.54
N PRO A 587 -12.31 -44.64 3.78
CA PRO A 587 -12.45 -45.19 5.12
C PRO A 587 -11.62 -44.37 6.13
N ASP A 588 -12.25 -44.04 7.26
CA ASP A 588 -11.62 -43.17 8.27
C ASP A 588 -10.45 -43.88 8.96
N GLN A 589 -9.29 -43.25 8.92
CA GLN A 589 -8.10 -43.74 9.60
C GLN A 589 -7.23 -42.54 10.07
N PRO A 590 -6.51 -42.72 11.21
CA PRO A 590 -5.65 -41.67 11.74
C PRO A 590 -4.62 -41.20 10.72
N GLY A 591 -4.51 -39.88 10.53
CA GLY A 591 -3.48 -39.29 9.68
C GLY A 591 -3.87 -39.05 8.23
N LEU A 592 -5.09 -39.32 7.80
CA LEU A 592 -5.56 -39.02 6.44
C LEU A 592 -5.31 -37.53 6.09
N PHE A 593 -5.73 -36.61 6.95
CA PHE A 593 -5.57 -35.21 6.76
C PHE A 593 -4.06 -34.81 6.68
N THR A 594 -3.24 -35.35 7.56
CA THR A 594 -1.79 -35.13 7.60
C THR A 594 -1.09 -35.62 6.32
N ALA A 595 -1.49 -36.81 5.83
CA ALA A 595 -0.94 -37.36 4.59
C ALA A 595 -1.28 -36.47 3.38
N VAL A 596 -2.53 -36.01 3.26
CA VAL A 596 -2.94 -35.12 2.18
C VAL A 596 -2.18 -33.78 2.26
N ALA A 597 -2.14 -33.15 3.44
CA ALA A 597 -1.40 -31.92 3.66
C ALA A 597 0.10 -32.05 3.28
N GLY A 598 0.69 -33.20 3.60
CA GLY A 598 2.07 -33.52 3.22
C GLY A 598 2.26 -33.66 1.71
N VAL A 599 1.38 -34.36 1.02
CA VAL A 599 1.46 -34.50 -0.45
C VAL A 599 1.25 -33.15 -1.13
N LEU A 600 0.29 -32.34 -0.70
CA LEU A 600 0.10 -30.98 -1.24
C LEU A 600 1.35 -30.13 -1.05
N ALA A 601 1.99 -30.20 0.12
CA ALA A 601 3.26 -29.52 0.38
C ALA A 601 4.41 -30.03 -0.51
N ILE A 602 4.52 -31.33 -0.80
CA ILE A 602 5.49 -31.92 -1.75
C ILE A 602 5.31 -31.30 -3.14
N HIS A 603 4.07 -31.10 -3.58
CA HIS A 603 3.77 -30.48 -4.87
C HIS A 603 3.81 -28.94 -4.86
N GLY A 604 4.06 -28.31 -3.70
CA GLY A 604 4.16 -26.85 -3.56
C GLY A 604 2.85 -26.11 -3.69
N LEU A 605 1.80 -26.74 -3.22
CA LEU A 605 0.46 -26.21 -3.24
C LEU A 605 0.10 -25.65 -1.86
N ASP A 606 -0.24 -24.36 -1.84
CA ASP A 606 -0.65 -23.67 -0.62
C ASP A 606 -2.13 -23.94 -0.36
N VAL A 607 -2.43 -24.50 0.80
CA VAL A 607 -3.79 -24.72 1.28
C VAL A 607 -4.30 -23.42 1.88
N LEU A 608 -5.51 -23.00 1.49
CA LEU A 608 -6.21 -21.84 2.07
C LEU A 608 -7.18 -22.27 3.18
N SER A 609 -7.89 -23.36 2.98
CA SER A 609 -8.78 -23.94 3.96
C SER A 609 -8.92 -25.43 3.72
N ALA A 610 -9.34 -26.15 4.76
CA ALA A 610 -9.73 -27.53 4.64
C ALA A 610 -10.88 -27.85 5.57
N GLU A 611 -11.76 -28.74 5.11
CA GLU A 611 -12.92 -29.22 5.83
C GLU A 611 -12.83 -30.74 5.95
N ALA A 612 -13.22 -31.27 7.09
CA ALA A 612 -13.25 -32.70 7.32
C ALA A 612 -14.54 -33.13 8.02
N HIS A 613 -15.08 -34.27 7.61
CA HIS A 613 -16.28 -34.87 8.18
C HIS A 613 -16.13 -36.38 8.18
N SER A 614 -16.45 -37.03 9.30
CA SER A 614 -16.56 -38.49 9.39
C SER A 614 -17.98 -38.87 9.75
N ASN A 615 -18.56 -39.83 9.02
CA ASN A 615 -19.91 -40.34 9.29
C ASN A 615 -19.87 -41.50 10.31
N GLU A 616 -21.04 -41.93 10.76
CA GLU A 616 -21.20 -43.04 11.71
C GLU A 616 -20.73 -44.39 11.16
N GLN A 617 -20.66 -44.54 9.84
CA GLN A 617 -20.18 -45.75 9.18
C GLN A 617 -18.64 -45.79 9.04
N GLY A 618 -17.92 -44.81 9.61
CA GLY A 618 -16.47 -44.76 9.56
C GLY A 618 -15.93 -44.37 8.17
N ILE A 619 -16.62 -43.54 7.41
CA ILE A 619 -16.15 -42.94 6.16
C ILE A 619 -15.87 -41.48 6.42
N ALA A 620 -14.62 -41.06 6.13
CA ALA A 620 -14.18 -39.70 6.22
C ALA A 620 -14.23 -39.01 4.84
N ALA A 621 -14.64 -37.77 4.81
CA ALA A 621 -14.54 -36.88 3.68
C ALA A 621 -13.67 -35.65 4.08
N SER A 622 -12.73 -35.24 3.23
CA SER A 622 -11.93 -34.02 3.43
C SER A 622 -11.88 -33.25 2.13
N ARG A 623 -12.03 -31.92 2.20
CA ARG A 623 -11.92 -31.01 1.07
C ARG A 623 -10.85 -29.98 1.39
N PHE A 624 -9.90 -29.79 0.47
CA PHE A 624 -8.83 -28.81 0.59
C PHE A 624 -8.98 -27.78 -0.52
N HIS A 625 -9.07 -26.52 -0.17
CA HIS A 625 -9.08 -25.38 -1.09
C HIS A 625 -7.67 -24.83 -1.22
N LEU A 626 -7.23 -24.64 -2.46
CA LEU A 626 -5.85 -24.25 -2.78
C LEU A 626 -5.79 -22.84 -3.35
N ARG A 627 -4.69 -22.15 -3.08
CA ARG A 627 -4.42 -20.80 -3.63
C ARG A 627 -4.29 -20.77 -5.15
N ALA A 628 -3.79 -21.85 -5.74
CA ALA A 628 -3.55 -21.96 -7.17
C ALA A 628 -3.89 -23.37 -7.70
N ILE A 629 -4.33 -23.42 -8.94
CA ILE A 629 -4.54 -24.69 -9.64
C ILE A 629 -3.18 -25.26 -10.07
N PRO A 630 -2.90 -26.57 -9.88
CA PRO A 630 -1.64 -27.18 -10.27
C PRO A 630 -1.34 -27.00 -11.76
N GLN A 631 -0.17 -26.49 -12.09
CA GLN A 631 0.25 -26.23 -13.48
C GLN A 631 0.32 -27.52 -14.33
N ASN A 632 0.68 -28.66 -13.71
CA ASN A 632 0.83 -29.97 -14.37
C ASN A 632 -0.44 -30.84 -14.27
N GLY A 633 -1.55 -30.27 -13.80
CA GLY A 633 -2.79 -31.02 -13.59
C GLY A 633 -2.79 -31.86 -12.31
N TRP A 634 -3.89 -32.51 -12.04
CA TRP A 634 -4.17 -33.21 -10.77
C TRP A 634 -3.67 -34.66 -10.71
N SER A 635 -3.34 -35.26 -11.86
CA SER A 635 -3.08 -36.73 -11.97
C SER A 635 -1.92 -37.21 -11.11
N GLU A 636 -0.85 -36.46 -11.00
CA GLU A 636 0.30 -36.83 -10.15
C GLU A 636 -0.02 -36.70 -8.67
N ILE A 637 -0.71 -35.63 -8.29
CA ILE A 637 -1.12 -35.37 -6.92
C ILE A 637 -2.05 -36.46 -6.42
N ILE A 638 -3.08 -36.80 -7.21
CA ILE A 638 -4.04 -37.87 -6.87
C ILE A 638 -3.31 -39.21 -6.72
N ARG A 639 -2.40 -39.54 -7.64
CA ARG A 639 -1.59 -40.76 -7.54
C ARG A 639 -0.76 -40.78 -6.24
N ASP A 640 -0.10 -39.68 -5.91
CA ASP A 640 0.76 -39.59 -4.75
C ASP A 640 -0.05 -39.63 -3.43
N ILE A 641 -1.29 -39.09 -3.41
CA ILE A 641 -2.22 -39.25 -2.30
C ILE A 641 -2.61 -40.74 -2.13
N HIS A 642 -2.92 -41.46 -3.20
CA HIS A 642 -3.18 -42.88 -3.13
C HIS A 642 -1.97 -43.65 -2.55
N GLN A 643 -0.77 -43.36 -3.05
CA GLN A 643 0.46 -43.98 -2.56
C GLN A 643 0.74 -43.66 -1.09
N ALA A 644 0.49 -42.42 -0.66
CA ALA A 644 0.65 -42.01 0.75
C ALA A 644 -0.31 -42.80 1.68
N PHE A 645 -1.56 -42.99 1.25
CA PHE A 645 -2.53 -43.77 2.02
C PHE A 645 -2.23 -45.29 2.07
N ASP A 646 -1.59 -45.79 1.03
CA ASP A 646 -1.23 -47.22 0.93
C ASP A 646 0.21 -47.49 1.47
N GLY A 647 0.85 -46.49 2.07
CA GLY A 647 2.20 -46.58 2.63
C GLY A 647 3.34 -46.69 1.58
N GLY A 648 3.04 -46.48 0.31
CA GLY A 648 3.99 -46.56 -0.80
C GLY A 648 4.79 -45.28 -1.04
N LEU A 649 4.40 -44.16 -0.42
CA LEU A 649 5.11 -42.86 -0.51
C LEU A 649 5.64 -42.47 0.86
N ASN A 650 6.95 -42.30 0.98
CA ASN A 650 7.58 -41.70 2.16
C ASN A 650 7.45 -40.17 2.10
N VAL A 651 6.36 -39.64 2.66
CA VAL A 651 6.03 -38.22 2.63
C VAL A 651 7.14 -37.39 3.33
N ASP A 652 7.72 -37.93 4.43
CA ASP A 652 8.76 -37.22 5.21
C ASP A 652 10.03 -36.99 4.43
N GLU A 653 10.49 -38.03 3.75
CA GLU A 653 11.71 -38.00 2.94
C GLU A 653 11.55 -37.04 1.75
N ARG A 654 10.44 -37.13 1.01
CA ARG A 654 10.16 -36.28 -0.14
C ARG A 654 9.97 -34.82 0.27
N LEU A 655 9.37 -34.56 1.44
CA LEU A 655 9.24 -33.21 1.95
C LEU A 655 10.60 -32.63 2.37
N ALA A 656 11.45 -33.42 3.01
CA ALA A 656 12.80 -33.02 3.37
C ALA A 656 13.66 -32.67 2.12
N GLU A 657 13.58 -33.47 1.05
CA GLU A 657 14.22 -33.18 -0.24
C GLU A 657 13.75 -31.85 -0.83
N ARG A 658 12.44 -31.58 -0.75
CA ARG A 658 11.88 -30.31 -1.22
C ARG A 658 12.38 -29.13 -0.40
N VAL A 659 12.35 -29.22 0.91
CA VAL A 659 12.88 -28.19 1.83
C VAL A 659 14.34 -27.89 1.51
N ALA A 660 15.18 -28.94 1.34
CA ALA A 660 16.59 -28.77 1.00
C ALA A 660 16.81 -28.05 -0.35
N THR A 661 15.90 -28.27 -1.32
CA THR A 661 15.99 -27.67 -2.65
C THR A 661 15.60 -26.19 -2.64
N TYR A 662 14.60 -25.80 -1.85
CA TYR A 662 14.02 -24.46 -1.88
C TYR A 662 14.50 -23.54 -0.74
N SER A 663 15.13 -24.07 0.33
CA SER A 663 15.69 -23.26 1.43
C SER A 663 16.77 -22.25 0.99
N ARG A 664 17.44 -22.52 -0.14
CA ARG A 664 18.47 -21.61 -0.72
C ARG A 664 17.90 -20.35 -1.38
N ARG A 665 16.57 -20.21 -1.53
CA ARG A 665 15.91 -19.07 -2.20
C ARG A 665 15.17 -18.14 -1.23
N LYS A 666 15.21 -18.37 0.07
CA LYS A 666 14.52 -17.50 1.04
C LYS A 666 15.17 -16.12 1.04
N ARG A 667 14.43 -15.10 0.61
CA ARG A 667 14.75 -13.70 0.90
C ARG A 667 14.61 -13.51 2.41
N GLU A 668 15.59 -12.90 3.05
CA GLU A 668 15.48 -12.50 4.45
C GLU A 668 14.34 -11.51 4.60
N SER A 669 13.39 -11.83 5.47
CA SER A 669 12.27 -10.97 5.80
C SER A 669 12.74 -9.77 6.63
N ALA A 670 12.11 -8.63 6.41
CA ALA A 670 12.38 -7.39 7.14
C ALA A 670 11.92 -7.44 8.62
N LEU A 671 10.95 -8.30 8.93
CA LEU A 671 10.51 -8.61 10.30
C LEU A 671 11.11 -9.97 10.66
N GLY A 672 11.95 -10.02 11.70
CA GLY A 672 12.44 -11.29 12.22
C GLY A 672 11.28 -12.25 12.53
N PRO A 673 11.50 -13.59 12.51
CA PRO A 673 10.45 -14.56 12.80
C PRO A 673 9.88 -14.30 14.18
N GLN A 674 8.56 -14.15 14.27
CA GLN A 674 7.84 -14.09 15.55
C GLN A 674 7.91 -15.46 16.24
N PRO A 675 8.06 -15.52 17.57
CA PRO A 675 8.03 -16.79 18.27
C PRO A 675 6.66 -17.47 18.08
N PRO A 676 6.60 -18.81 17.92
CA PRO A 676 5.34 -19.52 17.78
C PRO A 676 4.43 -19.31 19.00
N GLU A 677 3.13 -19.13 18.74
CA GLU A 677 2.11 -18.99 19.77
C GLU A 677 0.93 -19.90 19.49
N VAL A 678 0.34 -20.49 20.53
CA VAL A 678 -0.83 -21.37 20.45
C VAL A 678 -1.87 -20.90 21.44
N MET A 679 -3.08 -20.64 20.97
CA MET A 679 -4.21 -20.15 21.76
C MET A 679 -5.41 -21.11 21.65
N PHE A 680 -6.16 -21.26 22.76
CA PHE A 680 -7.37 -22.06 22.83
C PHE A 680 -8.57 -21.14 23.06
N HIS A 681 -9.62 -21.32 22.26
CA HIS A 681 -10.85 -20.54 22.31
C HIS A 681 -12.04 -21.46 22.59
N ASP A 682 -12.37 -21.66 23.86
CA ASP A 682 -13.38 -22.63 24.29
C ASP A 682 -14.82 -22.24 23.93
N GLU A 683 -15.08 -20.95 23.78
CA GLU A 683 -16.42 -20.43 23.45
C GLU A 683 -16.65 -20.17 21.95
N ALA A 684 -15.64 -20.41 21.12
CA ALA A 684 -15.70 -20.11 19.68
C ALA A 684 -16.54 -21.12 18.87
N SER A 685 -16.85 -22.30 19.42
CA SER A 685 -17.75 -23.31 18.85
C SER A 685 -18.45 -24.08 19.98
N SER A 686 -19.71 -24.43 19.77
CA SER A 686 -20.48 -25.24 20.72
C SER A 686 -20.01 -26.70 20.75
N ASN A 687 -19.44 -27.20 19.65
CA ASN A 687 -19.20 -28.61 19.44
C ASN A 687 -17.73 -29.01 19.16
N ALA A 688 -16.80 -28.04 19.08
CA ALA A 688 -15.38 -28.27 18.90
C ALA A 688 -14.56 -27.29 19.78
N THR A 689 -13.32 -27.64 20.09
CA THR A 689 -12.35 -26.69 20.66
C THR A 689 -11.62 -26.02 19.53
N VAL A 690 -11.59 -24.69 19.51
CA VAL A 690 -10.86 -23.92 18.50
C VAL A 690 -9.45 -23.67 19.01
N VAL A 691 -8.46 -24.05 18.20
CA VAL A 691 -7.04 -23.84 18.46
C VAL A 691 -6.46 -22.96 17.36
N GLU A 692 -5.92 -21.81 17.74
CA GLU A 692 -5.25 -20.88 16.86
C GLU A 692 -3.74 -21.04 17.03
N VAL A 693 -3.03 -21.23 15.92
CA VAL A 693 -1.58 -21.44 15.86
C VAL A 693 -0.93 -20.34 15.06
N HIS A 694 -0.09 -19.54 15.68
CA HIS A 694 0.75 -18.54 15.03
C HIS A 694 2.16 -19.10 14.87
N ALA A 695 2.71 -19.10 13.67
CA ALA A 695 4.06 -19.58 13.41
C ALA A 695 4.68 -18.92 12.16
N PRO A 696 6.03 -18.91 12.05
CA PRO A 696 6.69 -18.55 10.80
C PRO A 696 6.29 -19.51 9.67
N ASP A 697 5.97 -18.95 8.48
CA ASP A 697 5.60 -19.76 7.31
C ASP A 697 6.78 -20.60 6.82
N ARG A 698 6.54 -21.90 6.61
CA ARG A 698 7.51 -22.84 6.08
C ARG A 698 6.85 -23.99 5.31
N ILE A 699 7.60 -24.55 4.37
CA ILE A 699 7.15 -25.71 3.60
C ILE A 699 6.83 -26.85 4.57
N GLY A 700 5.61 -27.38 4.49
CA GLY A 700 5.15 -28.53 5.29
C GLY A 700 4.60 -28.15 6.68
N LEU A 701 4.47 -26.87 7.03
CA LEU A 701 3.98 -26.44 8.34
C LEU A 701 2.61 -27.04 8.69
N LEU A 702 1.64 -26.97 7.78
CA LEU A 702 0.30 -27.56 7.98
C LEU A 702 0.38 -29.07 8.29
N ARG A 703 1.24 -29.80 7.59
CA ARG A 703 1.47 -31.21 7.84
C ARG A 703 2.06 -31.45 9.24
N ASP A 704 3.00 -30.65 9.68
CA ASP A 704 3.63 -30.79 10.99
C ASP A 704 2.64 -30.52 12.13
N ILE A 705 1.84 -29.45 12.02
CA ILE A 705 0.75 -29.15 12.96
C ILE A 705 -0.27 -30.30 13.02
N THR A 706 -0.75 -30.77 11.88
CA THR A 706 -1.75 -31.84 11.84
C THR A 706 -1.22 -33.19 12.28
N ARG A 707 0.10 -33.43 12.14
CA ARG A 707 0.78 -34.59 12.72
C ARG A 707 0.73 -34.59 14.24
N VAL A 708 0.96 -33.44 14.88
CA VAL A 708 0.83 -33.32 16.34
C VAL A 708 -0.60 -33.63 16.77
N PHE A 709 -1.63 -33.12 16.07
CA PHE A 709 -3.02 -33.44 16.41
C PHE A 709 -3.30 -34.94 16.30
N MET A 710 -2.83 -35.59 15.24
CA MET A 710 -2.94 -37.04 15.08
C MET A 710 -2.25 -37.80 16.24
N GLN A 711 -1.03 -37.42 16.62
CA GLN A 711 -0.27 -38.03 17.71
C GLN A 711 -0.96 -37.84 19.08
N GLN A 712 -1.62 -36.67 19.26
CA GLN A 712 -2.39 -36.38 20.45
C GLN A 712 -3.80 -37.03 20.44
N GLY A 713 -4.14 -37.78 19.40
CA GLY A 713 -5.45 -38.48 19.30
C GLY A 713 -6.61 -37.51 19.08
N LEU A 714 -6.37 -36.38 18.44
CA LEU A 714 -7.36 -35.37 18.13
C LEU A 714 -7.87 -35.51 16.69
N ASP A 715 -9.16 -35.25 16.50
CA ASP A 715 -9.85 -35.24 15.22
C ASP A 715 -10.07 -33.83 14.73
N ILE A 716 -9.67 -33.54 13.47
CA ILE A 716 -9.80 -32.23 12.84
C ILE A 716 -11.16 -32.20 12.14
N ARG A 717 -12.01 -31.25 12.53
CA ARG A 717 -13.33 -31.07 11.91
C ARG A 717 -13.24 -29.99 10.82
N HIS A 718 -12.43 -28.98 11.06
CA HIS A 718 -12.26 -27.86 10.17
C HIS A 718 -10.87 -27.27 10.38
N ALA A 719 -10.25 -26.79 9.31
CA ALA A 719 -8.99 -26.07 9.37
C ALA A 719 -9.06 -24.83 8.46
N ARG A 720 -8.57 -23.72 8.95
CA ARG A 720 -8.46 -22.47 8.20
C ARG A 720 -7.01 -22.02 8.24
N ILE A 721 -6.45 -21.79 7.07
CA ILE A 721 -5.03 -21.52 6.89
C ILE A 721 -4.89 -20.11 6.34
N ALA A 722 -4.32 -19.20 7.13
CA ALA A 722 -4.13 -17.81 6.73
C ALA A 722 -2.65 -17.45 6.77
N THR A 723 -2.02 -17.32 5.60
CA THR A 723 -0.65 -16.83 5.47
C THR A 723 -0.63 -15.31 5.51
N MET A 724 0.12 -14.73 6.44
CA MET A 724 0.22 -13.31 6.72
C MET A 724 1.67 -12.83 6.55
N GLY A 725 2.07 -12.57 5.30
CA GLY A 725 3.48 -12.26 4.99
C GLY A 725 4.37 -13.49 5.20
N ASP A 726 5.32 -13.41 6.15
CA ASP A 726 6.19 -14.53 6.52
C ASP A 726 5.69 -15.34 7.73
N ASN A 727 4.51 -15.05 8.24
CA ASN A 727 3.86 -15.78 9.32
C ASN A 727 2.53 -16.36 8.86
N VAL A 728 2.08 -17.38 9.56
CA VAL A 728 0.73 -17.96 9.40
C VAL A 728 -0.07 -17.80 10.67
N VAL A 729 -1.39 -17.68 10.52
CA VAL A 729 -2.38 -17.80 11.59
C VAL A 729 -3.34 -18.88 11.18
N ASP A 730 -3.11 -20.09 11.69
CA ASP A 730 -3.90 -21.25 11.35
C ASP A 730 -4.89 -21.57 12.45
N THR A 731 -6.17 -21.71 12.12
CA THR A 731 -7.24 -21.99 13.06
C THR A 731 -7.79 -23.39 12.82
N PHE A 732 -7.77 -24.23 13.87
CA PHE A 732 -8.24 -25.62 13.83
C PHE A 732 -9.41 -25.84 14.78
N TYR A 733 -10.44 -26.53 14.29
CA TYR A 733 -11.59 -26.99 15.07
C TYR A 733 -11.38 -28.46 15.41
N LEU A 734 -11.05 -28.74 16.67
CA LEU A 734 -10.59 -30.02 17.11
C LEU A 734 -11.59 -30.69 18.09
N ARG A 735 -11.67 -32.01 18.02
CA ARG A 735 -12.35 -32.85 18.99
C ARG A 735 -11.47 -33.98 19.48
N GLU A 736 -11.75 -34.47 20.66
CA GLU A 736 -11.25 -35.77 21.08
C GLU A 736 -11.89 -36.87 20.20
N ARG A 737 -11.25 -38.01 20.05
CA ARG A 737 -11.82 -39.15 19.31
C ARG A 737 -13.17 -39.61 19.83
N THR A 738 -13.52 -39.30 21.06
CA THR A 738 -14.84 -39.52 21.65
C THR A 738 -15.93 -38.59 21.10
N GLY A 739 -15.55 -37.62 20.27
CA GLY A 739 -16.44 -36.58 19.72
C GLY A 739 -16.62 -35.36 20.65
N SER A 740 -16.05 -35.39 21.87
CA SER A 740 -16.14 -34.28 22.83
C SER A 740 -15.12 -33.17 22.57
N LYS A 741 -15.39 -31.97 23.10
CA LYS A 741 -14.41 -30.86 23.12
C LYS A 741 -13.20 -31.25 23.95
N ILE A 742 -12.04 -30.61 23.67
CA ILE A 742 -10.83 -30.70 24.49
C ILE A 742 -11.08 -29.84 25.73
N THR A 743 -11.54 -30.48 26.82
CA THR A 743 -11.85 -29.81 28.08
C THR A 743 -10.74 -30.03 29.10
N GLY A 744 -10.49 -29.01 29.93
CA GLY A 744 -9.55 -29.06 31.02
C GLY A 744 -8.17 -28.50 30.68
N ALA A 745 -7.73 -27.55 31.50
CA ALA A 745 -6.48 -26.80 31.34
C ALA A 745 -5.24 -27.69 31.17
N ASN A 746 -5.20 -28.86 31.81
CA ASN A 746 -4.06 -29.78 31.71
C ASN A 746 -3.97 -30.45 30.31
N ARG A 747 -5.13 -30.82 29.74
CA ARG A 747 -5.18 -31.43 28.39
C ARG A 747 -4.78 -30.40 27.33
N GLN A 748 -5.31 -29.17 27.43
CA GLN A 748 -4.94 -28.08 26.55
C GLN A 748 -3.45 -27.73 26.66
N ARG A 749 -2.89 -27.71 27.88
CA ARG A 749 -1.45 -27.50 28.08
C ARG A 749 -0.60 -28.56 27.39
N ILE A 750 -0.95 -29.84 27.47
CA ILE A 750 -0.22 -30.93 26.80
C ILE A 750 -0.20 -30.74 25.29
N VAL A 751 -1.37 -30.42 24.70
CA VAL A 751 -1.48 -30.17 23.25
C VAL A 751 -0.66 -28.93 22.85
N LYS A 752 -0.74 -27.86 23.65
CA LYS A 752 0.03 -26.62 23.43
C LYS A 752 1.53 -26.87 23.45
N GLU A 753 2.02 -27.59 24.47
CA GLU A 753 3.45 -27.92 24.61
C GLU A 753 3.94 -28.78 23.44
N ALA A 754 3.12 -29.77 22.99
CA ALA A 754 3.45 -30.61 21.84
C ALA A 754 3.53 -29.79 20.53
N LEU A 755 2.61 -28.85 20.32
CA LEU A 755 2.64 -27.95 19.17
C LEU A 755 3.87 -27.03 19.21
N LEU A 756 4.14 -26.37 20.34
CA LEU A 756 5.28 -25.48 20.47
C LEU A 756 6.63 -26.21 20.30
N ALA A 757 6.73 -27.46 20.73
CA ALA A 757 7.94 -28.29 20.53
C ALA A 757 8.17 -28.66 19.05
N GLU A 758 7.09 -28.77 18.25
CA GLU A 758 7.20 -29.04 16.80
C GLU A 758 7.46 -27.80 15.98
N LEU A 759 7.02 -26.63 16.46
CA LEU A 759 7.10 -25.34 15.75
C LEU A 759 8.39 -24.58 16.04
N GLY A 760 9.02 -24.81 17.17
CA GLY A 760 10.29 -24.18 17.61
C GLY A 760 11.47 -24.98 17.28
#